data_201e7f01b2ba0c6df56b2c80757724b9
#
_entry.id   201e7f01b2ba0c6df56b2c80757724b9
#
_cell.length_a   1.000
_cell.length_b   1.000
_cell.length_c   1.000
_cell.angle_alpha   90.00
_cell.angle_beta   90.00
_cell.angle_gamma   90.00
#
_symmetry.space_group_name_H-M   'P 1'
#
loop_
_entity.id
_entity.type
_entity.pdbx_description
1 polymer ?
#
loop_
_entity_poly.entity_id
_entity_poly.type
_entity_poly.pdbx_seq_one_letter_code
_entity_poly.pdbx_strand_id
1 'polypeptide(L)'
;MKSKIYSSEYMKSSSKGQRWIPAFAMIAFLLAFPVAELILMGKWNERSYTQSQLSYLYSSLWSSDFLTMGAAVAAVTAFFAAVSGFWYLYSPRKVDFYHSLPVKRSALFLHRVLLAVLYYLVPYVIMEFAAVCIGAARGYYSLSIMKKALILLVLHLLMYLLVYFSTVLVIACTGTMLMGALAWAGLFTYSIILAVMLQLSGHLFFDTWYEGSYGILAAVQNLGSPLMVIVSFIDKYSSGSFGKQLLILILTLFVMTALSWMAFCRRRSENTGKALVYTWMEPVLSALITIPSGLGIGLIFYMIPEDSSKTAWWIFGMILGTILVHGILEVIYEMDFRRFFCRKVQLMIFGGVVAICALTMKMDLLGYDSYFPAYDNLQGVVINVSNFSYTEQLCNVEKKEDGIYKIRYTATSDNSSGLLDQPVMKSKALYNSLEDIRLQNEKGKKSGRRVYVRYINKQGFSVCRGYNVSSAQVQNLMEALYDEQTWKEDRYSFFQLDKQYLKEVTGTFCDGDIQTLFEKNAEKRQALAEALRKDILENGGQTVKDQPCAMLMFDYAGIPSEGYMDEWGMNVPAVQEGENVSTSVLVYPSYKRTLAILEETGYPLSMDELSVEYIDVYYFSSEAAGEDDEVFSDIEPVSDLEETENGYKVRYDKKEQLEALKKCIRPSQLVNGWTIWNADVTMEVVLEGQESTDGDSGLYMTFAGEIPDFIRADAKAAHVTEWEVND
;
A
#
# COMPACT_ATOMS: atom_id res chain seq x y z
N MET A 1 -32.97 42.95 -25.52
CA MET A 1 -31.76 43.78 -25.66
C MET A 1 -31.24 44.33 -24.33
N LYS A 2 -32.05 44.93 -23.46
CA LYS A 2 -31.63 45.46 -22.14
C LYS A 2 -30.97 44.39 -21.21
N SER A 3 -31.42 43.11 -21.17
CA SER A 3 -30.85 42.09 -20.32
C SER A 3 -29.42 41.64 -20.70
N LYS A 4 -29.03 41.72 -21.98
CA LYS A 4 -27.67 41.41 -22.46
C LYS A 4 -26.66 42.50 -22.06
N ILE A 5 -27.06 43.77 -22.07
CA ILE A 5 -26.19 44.89 -21.68
C ILE A 5 -25.89 44.84 -20.19
N TYR A 6 -26.90 44.65 -19.35
CA TYR A 6 -26.72 44.47 -17.91
C TYR A 6 -25.84 43.30 -17.55
N SER A 7 -25.95 42.20 -18.28
CA SER A 7 -25.10 41.00 -18.14
C SER A 7 -23.62 41.30 -18.43
N SER A 8 -23.32 42.07 -19.49
CA SER A 8 -21.94 42.42 -19.87
C SER A 8 -21.28 43.40 -18.86
N GLU A 9 -22.00 44.43 -18.42
CA GLU A 9 -21.49 45.39 -17.42
C GLU A 9 -21.28 44.71 -16.03
N TYR A 10 -22.18 43.80 -15.67
CA TYR A 10 -22.02 43.00 -14.45
C TYR A 10 -20.75 42.14 -14.53
N MET A 11 -20.47 41.47 -15.64
CA MET A 11 -19.23 40.70 -15.84
C MET A 11 -17.99 41.59 -15.65
N LYS A 12 -17.97 42.77 -16.25
CA LYS A 12 -16.86 43.73 -16.14
C LYS A 12 -16.66 44.22 -14.69
N SER A 13 -17.75 44.49 -13.96
CA SER A 13 -17.68 44.93 -12.57
C SER A 13 -17.24 43.78 -11.64
N SER A 14 -17.79 42.58 -11.82
CA SER A 14 -17.45 41.40 -11.03
C SER A 14 -16.00 40.96 -11.24
N SER A 15 -15.46 41.13 -12.46
CA SER A 15 -14.08 40.76 -12.80
C SER A 15 -13.02 41.60 -12.10
N LYS A 16 -13.33 42.88 -11.75
CA LYS A 16 -12.35 43.77 -11.14
C LYS A 16 -11.82 43.25 -9.79
N GLY A 17 -12.68 42.68 -8.95
CA GLY A 17 -12.29 42.13 -7.64
C GLY A 17 -11.62 40.78 -7.67
N GLN A 18 -11.60 40.11 -8.81
CA GLN A 18 -11.10 38.73 -8.97
C GLN A 18 -9.85 38.64 -9.84
N ARG A 19 -9.27 39.77 -10.27
CA ARG A 19 -8.11 39.79 -11.19
C ARG A 19 -6.84 39.18 -10.61
N TRP A 20 -6.76 39.03 -9.31
CA TRP A 20 -5.64 38.38 -8.64
C TRP A 20 -5.63 36.86 -8.88
N ILE A 21 -6.79 36.22 -9.16
CA ILE A 21 -6.90 34.78 -9.35
C ILE A 21 -6.10 34.30 -10.58
N PRO A 22 -6.27 34.87 -11.80
CA PRO A 22 -5.47 34.45 -12.93
C PRO A 22 -3.98 34.79 -12.76
N ALA A 23 -3.62 35.84 -12.00
CA ALA A 23 -2.22 36.10 -11.67
C ALA A 23 -1.64 35.02 -10.76
N PHE A 24 -2.39 34.63 -9.72
CA PHE A 24 -2.04 33.54 -8.84
C PHE A 24 -1.92 32.21 -9.61
N ALA A 25 -2.91 31.88 -10.44
CA ALA A 25 -2.90 30.67 -11.28
C ALA A 25 -1.70 30.66 -12.25
N MET A 26 -1.34 31.82 -12.83
CA MET A 26 -0.18 31.97 -13.69
C MET A 26 1.11 31.59 -12.97
N ILE A 27 1.33 32.11 -11.76
CA ILE A 27 2.52 31.80 -10.95
C ILE A 27 2.51 30.33 -10.53
N ALA A 28 1.39 29.81 -10.09
CA ALA A 28 1.27 28.42 -9.65
C ALA A 28 1.54 27.42 -10.79
N PHE A 29 1.00 27.66 -11.99
CA PHE A 29 1.27 26.82 -13.14
C PHE A 29 2.68 27.03 -13.72
N LEU A 30 3.26 28.23 -13.59
CA LEU A 30 4.67 28.44 -13.93
C LEU A 30 5.57 27.52 -13.10
N LEU A 31 5.30 27.40 -11.80
CA LEU A 31 6.06 26.52 -10.91
C LEU A 31 5.79 25.03 -11.20
N ALA A 32 4.53 24.66 -11.46
CA ALA A 32 4.12 23.27 -11.65
C ALA A 32 4.53 22.66 -13.01
N PHE A 33 4.66 23.46 -14.07
CA PHE A 33 5.00 22.98 -15.41
C PHE A 33 6.40 23.45 -15.85
N PRO A 34 6.64 24.68 -16.30
CA PRO A 34 7.94 25.07 -16.83
C PRO A 34 9.09 24.94 -15.83
N VAL A 35 8.91 25.39 -14.58
CA VAL A 35 9.97 25.35 -13.57
C VAL A 35 10.25 23.93 -13.10
N ALA A 36 9.21 23.15 -12.82
CA ALA A 36 9.36 21.74 -12.44
C ALA A 36 10.07 20.94 -13.54
N GLU A 37 9.69 21.16 -14.82
CA GLU A 37 10.35 20.55 -15.97
C GLU A 37 11.85 20.87 -16.03
N LEU A 38 12.22 22.13 -15.88
CA LEU A 38 13.64 22.53 -15.90
C LEU A 38 14.44 21.93 -14.75
N ILE A 39 13.85 21.83 -13.54
CA ILE A 39 14.50 21.22 -12.39
C ILE A 39 14.72 19.72 -12.60
N LEU A 40 13.69 19.01 -13.09
CA LEU A 40 13.79 17.57 -13.35
C LEU A 40 14.78 17.25 -14.47
N MET A 41 14.73 18.00 -15.56
CA MET A 41 15.71 17.88 -16.64
C MET A 41 17.15 18.19 -16.17
N GLY A 42 17.34 19.14 -15.24
CA GLY A 42 18.64 19.42 -14.61
C GLY A 42 19.18 18.18 -13.89
N LYS A 43 18.36 17.54 -13.07
CA LYS A 43 18.73 16.31 -12.36
C LYS A 43 19.05 15.13 -13.31
N TRP A 44 18.37 15.04 -14.44
CA TRP A 44 18.64 13.99 -15.43
C TRP A 44 20.00 14.18 -16.12
N ASN A 45 20.43 15.44 -16.36
CA ASN A 45 21.74 15.73 -16.96
C ASN A 45 22.91 15.35 -16.05
N GLU A 46 22.70 15.29 -14.73
CA GLU A 46 23.74 14.87 -13.77
C GLU A 46 23.96 13.35 -13.77
N ARG A 47 23.03 12.58 -14.34
CA ARG A 47 23.09 11.12 -14.45
C ARG A 47 23.36 10.73 -15.90
N SER A 48 24.15 9.70 -16.11
CA SER A 48 24.53 9.22 -17.46
C SER A 48 23.39 8.43 -18.14
N TYR A 49 22.29 9.09 -18.42
CA TYR A 49 21.17 8.46 -19.14
C TYR A 49 21.39 8.47 -20.65
N THR A 50 20.97 7.40 -21.33
CA THR A 50 20.93 7.34 -22.79
C THR A 50 19.81 8.22 -23.37
N GLN A 51 19.88 8.57 -24.66
CA GLN A 51 18.85 9.40 -25.28
C GLN A 51 17.47 8.74 -25.28
N SER A 52 17.40 7.43 -25.37
CA SER A 52 16.13 6.67 -25.25
C SER A 52 15.51 6.77 -23.86
N GLN A 53 16.32 6.67 -22.82
CA GLN A 53 15.91 6.85 -21.44
C GLN A 53 15.38 8.25 -21.17
N LEU A 54 16.11 9.28 -21.63
CA LEU A 54 15.68 10.66 -21.48
C LEU A 54 14.32 10.91 -22.18
N SER A 55 14.13 10.35 -23.38
CA SER A 55 12.85 10.46 -24.09
C SER A 55 11.71 9.74 -23.34
N TYR A 56 12.00 8.60 -22.73
CA TYR A 56 11.06 7.88 -21.89
C TYR A 56 10.70 8.67 -20.63
N LEU A 57 11.71 9.14 -19.87
CA LEU A 57 11.52 9.97 -18.66
C LEU A 57 10.72 11.23 -18.96
N TYR A 58 11.00 11.89 -20.09
CA TYR A 58 10.23 13.05 -20.52
C TYR A 58 8.77 12.69 -20.84
N SER A 59 8.53 11.56 -21.49
CA SER A 59 7.20 11.06 -21.77
C SER A 59 6.42 10.69 -20.51
N SER A 60 7.11 10.15 -19.49
CA SER A 60 6.51 9.78 -18.20
C SER A 60 6.15 11.01 -17.38
N LEU A 61 6.96 12.07 -17.41
CA LEU A 61 6.68 13.36 -16.78
C LEU A 61 5.27 13.87 -17.14
N TRP A 62 4.88 13.72 -18.41
CA TRP A 62 3.55 14.10 -18.89
C TRP A 62 2.43 13.12 -18.47
N SER A 63 2.75 11.93 -18.00
CA SER A 63 1.75 10.93 -17.60
C SER A 63 1.51 10.89 -16.10
N SER A 64 2.51 11.21 -15.26
CA SER A 64 2.45 11.09 -13.81
C SER A 64 2.66 12.41 -13.06
N ASP A 65 3.85 13.00 -13.23
CA ASP A 65 4.26 14.15 -12.41
C ASP A 65 3.41 15.38 -12.71
N PHE A 66 3.24 15.72 -13.98
CA PHE A 66 2.40 16.84 -14.38
C PHE A 66 0.92 16.61 -14.06
N LEU A 67 0.44 15.35 -14.10
CA LEU A 67 -0.93 15.04 -13.69
C LEU A 67 -1.12 15.36 -12.20
N THR A 68 -0.18 14.96 -11.34
CA THR A 68 -0.26 15.18 -9.89
C THR A 68 -0.08 16.65 -9.53
N MET A 69 0.97 17.29 -10.04
CA MET A 69 1.27 18.70 -9.78
C MET A 69 0.15 19.62 -10.30
N GLY A 70 -0.31 19.38 -11.54
CA GLY A 70 -1.39 20.12 -12.14
C GLY A 70 -2.71 19.97 -11.42
N ALA A 71 -3.03 18.77 -10.90
CA ALA A 71 -4.22 18.52 -10.09
C ALA A 71 -4.18 19.28 -8.76
N ALA A 72 -3.02 19.35 -8.09
CA ALA A 72 -2.85 20.15 -6.88
C ALA A 72 -3.09 21.64 -7.12
N VAL A 73 -2.49 22.20 -8.18
CA VAL A 73 -2.70 23.61 -8.56
C VAL A 73 -4.16 23.83 -8.98
N ALA A 74 -4.78 22.90 -9.69
CA ALA A 74 -6.18 22.96 -10.06
C ALA A 74 -7.09 23.01 -8.82
N ALA A 75 -6.83 22.18 -7.81
CA ALA A 75 -7.61 22.17 -6.57
C ALA A 75 -7.50 23.49 -5.80
N VAL A 76 -6.29 24.03 -5.64
CA VAL A 76 -6.05 25.30 -4.93
C VAL A 76 -6.67 26.48 -5.67
N THR A 77 -6.49 26.57 -6.99
CA THR A 77 -7.08 27.64 -7.80
C THR A 77 -8.60 27.54 -7.88
N ALA A 78 -9.17 26.34 -7.90
CA ALA A 78 -10.62 26.11 -7.84
C ALA A 78 -11.21 26.62 -6.53
N PHE A 79 -10.57 26.33 -5.40
CA PHE A 79 -10.97 26.82 -4.10
C PHE A 79 -11.01 28.35 -4.06
N PHE A 80 -9.91 29.01 -4.42
CA PHE A 80 -9.85 30.48 -4.41
C PHE A 80 -10.82 31.12 -5.40
N ALA A 81 -11.00 30.54 -6.58
CA ALA A 81 -11.95 31.02 -7.57
C ALA A 81 -13.40 30.92 -7.07
N ALA A 82 -13.77 29.80 -6.42
CA ALA A 82 -15.09 29.60 -5.85
C ALA A 82 -15.35 30.57 -4.69
N VAL A 83 -14.40 30.65 -3.74
CA VAL A 83 -14.49 31.56 -2.60
C VAL A 83 -14.62 33.01 -3.07
N SER A 84 -13.72 33.48 -3.91
CA SER A 84 -13.76 34.85 -4.42
C SER A 84 -15.05 35.14 -5.21
N GLY A 85 -15.53 34.15 -5.97
CA GLY A 85 -16.76 34.27 -6.76
C GLY A 85 -18.02 34.38 -5.91
N PHE A 86 -18.11 33.64 -4.81
CA PHE A 86 -19.34 33.50 -4.03
C PHE A 86 -19.24 34.05 -2.61
N TRP A 87 -18.12 34.67 -2.22
CA TRP A 87 -17.93 35.29 -0.90
C TRP A 87 -19.03 36.26 -0.49
N TYR A 88 -19.65 36.97 -1.46
CA TYR A 88 -20.73 37.91 -1.19
C TYR A 88 -21.94 37.25 -0.50
N LEU A 89 -22.10 35.94 -0.61
CA LEU A 89 -23.19 35.20 0.05
C LEU A 89 -23.10 35.20 1.57
N TYR A 90 -21.97 35.57 2.16
CA TYR A 90 -21.79 35.69 3.61
C TYR A 90 -22.08 37.12 4.13
N SER A 91 -22.34 38.08 3.25
CA SER A 91 -22.66 39.46 3.64
C SER A 91 -24.10 39.81 3.30
N PRO A 92 -24.98 40.07 4.29
CA PRO A 92 -26.40 40.42 4.04
C PRO A 92 -26.56 41.59 3.05
N ARG A 93 -25.79 42.67 3.25
CA ARG A 93 -25.85 43.84 2.38
C ARG A 93 -25.50 43.53 0.90
N LYS A 94 -24.52 42.66 0.70
CA LYS A 94 -24.11 42.27 -0.66
C LYS A 94 -25.13 41.31 -1.29
N VAL A 95 -25.69 40.40 -0.50
CA VAL A 95 -26.72 39.46 -0.97
C VAL A 95 -27.94 40.22 -1.46
N ASP A 96 -28.43 41.15 -0.68
CA ASP A 96 -29.59 41.99 -1.04
C ASP A 96 -29.32 42.78 -2.31
N PHE A 97 -28.14 43.41 -2.44
CA PHE A 97 -27.73 44.10 -3.65
C PHE A 97 -27.72 43.19 -4.89
N TYR A 98 -27.07 42.03 -4.81
CA TYR A 98 -26.97 41.13 -5.98
C TYR A 98 -28.30 40.47 -6.33
N HIS A 99 -29.16 40.19 -5.33
CA HIS A 99 -30.47 39.59 -5.57
C HIS A 99 -31.53 40.57 -6.01
N SER A 100 -31.31 41.87 -5.83
CA SER A 100 -32.19 42.95 -6.35
C SER A 100 -31.92 43.23 -7.85
N LEU A 101 -30.83 42.76 -8.41
CA LEU A 101 -30.52 42.95 -9.83
C LEU A 101 -31.54 42.27 -10.72
N PRO A 102 -31.94 42.87 -11.86
CA PRO A 102 -32.92 42.30 -12.81
C PRO A 102 -32.29 41.14 -13.65
N VAL A 103 -31.64 40.19 -12.97
CA VAL A 103 -30.96 39.02 -13.60
C VAL A 103 -31.44 37.75 -12.91
N LYS A 104 -31.76 36.73 -13.66
CA LYS A 104 -32.13 35.43 -13.08
C LYS A 104 -30.95 34.84 -12.29
N ARG A 105 -31.22 34.21 -11.13
CA ARG A 105 -30.19 33.58 -10.30
C ARG A 105 -29.34 32.57 -11.05
N SER A 106 -29.96 31.78 -11.94
CA SER A 106 -29.26 30.82 -12.79
C SER A 106 -28.26 31.50 -13.73
N ALA A 107 -28.61 32.66 -14.29
CA ALA A 107 -27.70 33.44 -15.15
C ALA A 107 -26.53 34.03 -14.33
N LEU A 108 -26.82 34.53 -13.12
CA LEU A 108 -25.80 35.01 -12.20
C LEU A 108 -24.78 33.90 -11.85
N PHE A 109 -25.28 32.70 -11.55
CA PHE A 109 -24.45 31.52 -11.31
C PHE A 109 -23.57 31.18 -12.50
N LEU A 110 -24.17 31.04 -13.69
CA LEU A 110 -23.45 30.69 -14.91
C LEU A 110 -22.35 31.70 -15.26
N HIS A 111 -22.62 32.99 -15.10
CA HIS A 111 -21.60 34.03 -15.36
C HIS A 111 -20.38 33.90 -14.46
N ARG A 112 -20.59 33.56 -13.16
CA ARG A 112 -19.49 33.36 -12.23
C ARG A 112 -18.69 32.10 -12.55
N VAL A 113 -19.37 31.03 -12.93
CA VAL A 113 -18.72 29.79 -13.37
C VAL A 113 -17.86 30.03 -14.63
N LEU A 114 -18.41 30.69 -15.64
CA LEU A 114 -17.68 30.99 -16.88
C LEU A 114 -16.45 31.87 -16.62
N LEU A 115 -16.57 32.87 -15.74
CA LEU A 115 -15.44 33.71 -15.38
C LEU A 115 -14.35 32.93 -14.63
N ALA A 116 -14.74 32.04 -13.71
CA ALA A 116 -13.81 31.19 -12.97
C ALA A 116 -13.08 30.20 -13.87
N VAL A 117 -13.79 29.61 -14.83
CA VAL A 117 -13.17 28.71 -15.84
C VAL A 117 -12.18 29.47 -16.73
N LEU A 118 -12.51 30.70 -17.17
CA LEU A 118 -11.57 31.51 -17.94
C LEU A 118 -10.31 31.89 -17.16
N TYR A 119 -10.47 32.22 -15.88
CA TYR A 119 -9.36 32.58 -14.99
C TYR A 119 -8.42 31.39 -14.70
N TYR A 120 -8.92 30.18 -14.81
CA TYR A 120 -8.14 28.96 -14.72
C TYR A 120 -7.51 28.57 -16.06
N LEU A 121 -8.33 28.49 -17.12
CA LEU A 121 -7.96 27.91 -18.40
C LEU A 121 -6.90 28.75 -19.13
N VAL A 122 -6.97 30.09 -19.09
CA VAL A 122 -6.01 30.95 -19.79
C VAL A 122 -4.59 30.80 -19.23
N PRO A 123 -4.35 30.92 -17.90
CA PRO A 123 -3.03 30.65 -17.32
C PRO A 123 -2.53 29.23 -17.57
N TYR A 124 -3.42 28.24 -17.45
CA TYR A 124 -3.10 26.85 -17.68
C TYR A 124 -2.52 26.62 -19.08
N VAL A 125 -3.28 27.01 -20.13
CA VAL A 125 -2.86 26.80 -21.53
C VAL A 125 -1.55 27.53 -21.84
N ILE A 126 -1.35 28.73 -21.32
CA ILE A 126 -0.10 29.49 -21.54
C ILE A 126 1.09 28.74 -20.94
N MET A 127 0.97 28.24 -19.71
CA MET A 127 2.08 27.59 -19.02
C MET A 127 2.32 26.16 -19.50
N GLU A 128 1.28 25.42 -19.84
CA GLU A 128 1.39 24.12 -20.49
C GLU A 128 2.08 24.23 -21.85
N PHE A 129 1.68 25.22 -22.66
CA PHE A 129 2.34 25.48 -23.94
C PHE A 129 3.81 25.88 -23.77
N ALA A 130 4.15 26.67 -22.74
CA ALA A 130 5.52 27.01 -22.43
C ALA A 130 6.36 25.76 -22.08
N ALA A 131 5.79 24.82 -21.30
CA ALA A 131 6.44 23.55 -21.00
C ALA A 131 6.69 22.72 -22.27
N VAL A 132 5.69 22.56 -23.13
CA VAL A 132 5.86 21.89 -24.44
C VAL A 132 6.97 22.53 -25.28
N CYS A 133 7.08 23.86 -25.27
CA CYS A 133 8.14 24.58 -26.00
C CYS A 133 9.53 24.30 -25.39
N ILE A 134 9.67 24.21 -24.08
CA ILE A 134 10.93 23.87 -23.39
C ILE A 134 11.39 22.46 -23.81
N GLY A 135 10.50 21.47 -23.74
CA GLY A 135 10.79 20.11 -24.18
C GLY A 135 11.14 20.02 -25.67
N ALA A 136 10.44 20.77 -26.52
CA ALA A 136 10.74 20.85 -27.95
C ALA A 136 12.15 21.44 -28.21
N ALA A 137 12.54 22.47 -27.48
CA ALA A 137 13.89 23.08 -27.57
C ALA A 137 15.01 22.12 -27.16
N ARG A 138 14.70 21.11 -26.33
CA ARG A 138 15.64 20.05 -25.89
C ARG A 138 15.60 18.81 -26.81
N GLY A 139 14.76 18.78 -27.84
CA GLY A 139 14.66 17.67 -28.79
C GLY A 139 13.69 16.57 -28.39
N TYR A 140 12.88 16.74 -27.33
CA TYR A 140 11.91 15.74 -26.84
C TYR A 140 10.52 15.89 -27.45
N TYR A 141 10.34 16.73 -28.44
CA TYR A 141 9.04 16.91 -29.09
C TYR A 141 8.60 15.65 -29.84
N SER A 142 7.38 15.22 -29.57
CA SER A 142 6.69 14.17 -30.34
C SER A 142 5.19 14.43 -30.39
N LEU A 143 4.51 13.84 -31.38
CA LEU A 143 3.03 13.94 -31.46
C LEU A 143 2.35 13.28 -30.25
N SER A 144 2.98 12.27 -29.64
CA SER A 144 2.46 11.62 -28.44
C SER A 144 2.42 12.57 -27.24
N ILE A 145 3.44 13.42 -27.07
CA ILE A 145 3.49 14.43 -25.99
C ILE A 145 2.38 15.47 -26.17
N MET A 146 2.15 15.93 -27.39
CA MET A 146 1.05 16.87 -27.67
C MET A 146 -0.32 16.24 -27.35
N LYS A 147 -0.51 14.96 -27.65
CA LYS A 147 -1.73 14.23 -27.26
C LYS A 147 -1.86 14.13 -25.73
N LYS A 148 -0.77 13.82 -25.02
CA LYS A 148 -0.76 13.76 -23.56
C LYS A 148 -1.08 15.13 -22.94
N ALA A 149 -0.49 16.23 -23.42
CA ALA A 149 -0.81 17.57 -22.97
C ALA A 149 -2.30 17.88 -23.12
N LEU A 150 -2.89 17.61 -24.30
CA LEU A 150 -4.34 17.83 -24.50
C LEU A 150 -5.21 16.98 -23.56
N ILE A 151 -4.82 15.74 -23.31
CA ILE A 151 -5.52 14.87 -22.33
C ILE A 151 -5.42 15.46 -20.92
N LEU A 152 -4.23 15.90 -20.49
CA LEU A 152 -4.01 16.52 -19.18
C LEU A 152 -4.85 17.79 -19.01
N LEU A 153 -4.93 18.65 -20.02
CA LEU A 153 -5.80 19.83 -19.99
C LEU A 153 -7.25 19.46 -19.66
N VAL A 154 -7.79 18.43 -20.32
CA VAL A 154 -9.16 17.97 -20.09
C VAL A 154 -9.31 17.39 -18.67
N LEU A 155 -8.38 16.54 -18.25
CA LEU A 155 -8.41 15.90 -16.93
C LEU A 155 -8.31 16.94 -15.81
N HIS A 156 -7.36 17.86 -15.89
CA HIS A 156 -7.22 18.94 -14.90
C HIS A 156 -8.43 19.87 -14.87
N LEU A 157 -9.05 20.14 -16.03
CA LEU A 157 -10.30 20.91 -16.05
C LEU A 157 -11.43 20.18 -15.33
N LEU A 158 -11.56 18.86 -15.50
CA LEU A 158 -12.55 18.05 -14.75
C LEU A 158 -12.30 18.10 -13.23
N MET A 159 -11.04 17.96 -12.81
CA MET A 159 -10.64 18.03 -11.39
C MET A 159 -10.88 19.43 -10.81
N TYR A 160 -10.51 20.46 -11.56
CA TYR A 160 -10.79 21.86 -11.20
C TYR A 160 -12.29 22.09 -10.97
N LEU A 161 -13.13 21.68 -11.91
CA LEU A 161 -14.58 21.83 -11.83
C LEU A 161 -15.17 21.05 -10.65
N LEU A 162 -14.65 19.85 -10.35
CA LEU A 162 -15.10 19.06 -9.21
C LEU A 162 -14.86 19.80 -7.88
N VAL A 163 -13.64 20.31 -7.65
CA VAL A 163 -13.32 21.06 -6.44
C VAL A 163 -14.08 22.38 -6.41
N TYR A 164 -14.19 23.07 -7.54
CA TYR A 164 -14.92 24.34 -7.66
C TYR A 164 -16.39 24.18 -7.25
N PHE A 165 -17.12 23.23 -7.85
CA PHE A 165 -18.54 23.04 -7.54
C PHE A 165 -18.75 22.48 -6.14
N SER A 166 -17.85 21.65 -5.62
CA SER A 166 -17.87 21.21 -4.22
C SER A 166 -17.73 22.39 -3.26
N THR A 167 -16.82 23.31 -3.54
CA THR A 167 -16.64 24.53 -2.74
C THR A 167 -17.85 25.48 -2.84
N VAL A 168 -18.39 25.66 -4.04
CA VAL A 168 -19.62 26.46 -4.26
C VAL A 168 -20.81 25.87 -3.51
N LEU A 169 -20.94 24.52 -3.50
CA LEU A 169 -22.00 23.83 -2.74
C LEU A 169 -21.92 24.17 -1.25
N VAL A 170 -20.73 24.06 -0.67
CA VAL A 170 -20.51 24.40 0.74
C VAL A 170 -20.87 25.84 1.02
N ILE A 171 -20.41 26.81 0.22
CA ILE A 171 -20.72 28.24 0.39
C ILE A 171 -22.23 28.49 0.25
N ALA A 172 -22.91 27.79 -0.67
CA ALA A 172 -24.35 27.93 -0.86
C ALA A 172 -25.16 27.35 0.32
N CYS A 173 -24.67 26.32 1.00
CA CYS A 173 -25.33 25.68 2.13
C CYS A 173 -25.03 26.34 3.48
N THR A 174 -23.99 27.14 3.61
CA THR A 174 -23.56 27.80 4.85
C THR A 174 -23.88 29.30 4.83
N GLY A 175 -24.18 29.87 5.99
CA GLY A 175 -24.56 31.29 6.09
C GLY A 175 -23.48 32.19 6.68
N THR A 176 -22.43 31.63 7.31
CA THR A 176 -21.28 32.36 7.84
C THR A 176 -19.98 31.81 7.28
N MET A 177 -18.95 32.63 7.24
CA MET A 177 -17.62 32.24 6.75
C MET A 177 -17.01 31.11 7.57
N LEU A 178 -17.10 31.15 8.89
CA LEU A 178 -16.58 30.16 9.80
C LEU A 178 -17.19 28.77 9.50
N MET A 179 -18.52 28.71 9.37
CA MET A 179 -19.23 27.48 9.00
C MET A 179 -18.85 27.00 7.61
N GLY A 180 -18.66 27.93 6.67
CA GLY A 180 -18.17 27.60 5.32
C GLY A 180 -16.80 26.94 5.36
N ALA A 181 -15.87 27.47 6.15
CA ALA A 181 -14.54 26.90 6.30
C ALA A 181 -14.57 25.50 6.95
N LEU A 182 -15.33 25.34 8.05
CA LEU A 182 -15.49 24.05 8.74
C LEU A 182 -16.18 23.00 7.86
N ALA A 183 -17.24 23.37 7.16
CA ALA A 183 -17.96 22.48 6.27
C ALA A 183 -17.13 22.08 5.04
N TRP A 184 -16.30 23.01 4.53
CA TRP A 184 -15.36 22.72 3.45
C TRP A 184 -14.28 21.73 3.91
N ALA A 185 -13.63 21.98 5.04
CA ALA A 185 -12.67 21.06 5.63
C ALA A 185 -13.30 19.68 5.86
N GLY A 186 -14.50 19.65 6.47
CA GLY A 186 -15.26 18.41 6.67
C GLY A 186 -15.52 17.64 5.37
N LEU A 187 -16.03 18.31 4.33
CA LEU A 187 -16.34 17.64 3.04
C LEU A 187 -15.10 16.98 2.41
N PHE A 188 -13.93 17.60 2.54
CA PHE A 188 -12.70 17.11 1.91
C PHE A 188 -11.94 16.10 2.77
N THR A 189 -12.03 16.16 4.12
CA THR A 189 -11.28 15.28 5.02
C THR A 189 -12.10 14.14 5.62
N TYR A 190 -13.44 14.23 5.60
CA TYR A 190 -14.33 13.30 6.28
C TYR A 190 -14.09 11.82 5.92
N SER A 191 -13.93 11.52 4.64
CA SER A 191 -13.70 10.15 4.19
C SER A 191 -12.37 9.60 4.65
N ILE A 192 -11.34 10.43 4.73
CA ILE A 192 -10.01 10.04 5.23
C ILE A 192 -10.13 9.67 6.72
N ILE A 193 -10.75 10.54 7.51
CA ILE A 193 -10.95 10.31 8.95
C ILE A 193 -11.78 9.04 9.18
N LEU A 194 -12.86 8.86 8.41
CA LEU A 194 -13.71 7.69 8.50
C LEU A 194 -12.98 6.40 8.10
N ALA A 195 -12.16 6.45 7.05
CA ALA A 195 -11.36 5.31 6.60
C ALA A 195 -10.31 4.91 7.65
N VAL A 196 -9.58 5.88 8.21
CA VAL A 196 -8.62 5.62 9.30
C VAL A 196 -9.32 5.04 10.52
N MET A 197 -10.48 5.57 10.91
CA MET A 197 -11.26 5.06 12.03
C MET A 197 -11.73 3.62 11.79
N LEU A 198 -12.21 3.30 10.59
CA LEU A 198 -12.63 1.94 10.22
C LEU A 198 -11.45 0.98 10.21
N GLN A 199 -10.30 1.39 9.68
CA GLN A 199 -9.07 0.60 9.67
C GLN A 199 -8.59 0.31 11.08
N LEU A 200 -8.54 1.33 11.94
CA LEU A 200 -8.14 1.19 13.33
C LEU A 200 -9.11 0.30 14.12
N SER A 201 -10.42 0.51 13.92
CA SER A 201 -11.44 -0.35 14.56
C SER A 201 -11.30 -1.81 14.12
N GLY A 202 -11.05 -2.04 12.82
CA GLY A 202 -10.84 -3.37 12.27
C GLY A 202 -9.65 -4.06 12.91
N HIS A 203 -8.51 -3.37 12.97
CA HIS A 203 -7.27 -3.91 13.55
C HIS A 203 -7.38 -4.20 15.07
N LEU A 204 -8.17 -3.40 15.80
CA LEU A 204 -8.30 -3.56 17.26
C LEU A 204 -9.33 -4.62 17.69
N PHE A 205 -10.38 -4.84 16.89
CA PHE A 205 -11.52 -5.68 17.31
C PHE A 205 -11.70 -6.97 16.52
N PHE A 206 -11.09 -7.08 15.32
CA PHE A 206 -11.18 -8.28 14.49
C PHE A 206 -9.82 -8.92 14.29
N ASP A 207 -9.70 -10.18 14.68
CA ASP A 207 -8.45 -10.94 14.57
C ASP A 207 -8.09 -11.27 13.12
N THR A 208 -9.11 -11.46 12.26
CA THR A 208 -8.94 -11.76 10.82
C THR A 208 -9.00 -10.52 9.91
N TRP A 209 -8.79 -9.32 10.49
CA TRP A 209 -8.87 -8.09 9.72
C TRP A 209 -7.81 -8.03 8.61
N TYR A 210 -8.27 -7.72 7.38
CA TYR A 210 -7.39 -7.48 6.25
C TYR A 210 -6.96 -6.00 6.20
N GLU A 211 -5.67 -5.74 6.25
CA GLU A 211 -5.11 -4.38 6.35
C GLU A 211 -5.14 -3.61 5.02
N GLY A 212 -5.31 -4.31 3.91
CA GLY A 212 -5.39 -3.69 2.59
C GLY A 212 -6.70 -2.95 2.32
N SER A 213 -6.67 -2.02 1.38
CA SER A 213 -7.86 -1.26 0.95
C SER A 213 -8.80 -2.14 0.12
N TYR A 214 -9.82 -2.70 0.75
CA TYR A 214 -10.77 -3.59 0.09
C TYR A 214 -12.22 -3.38 0.57
N GLY A 215 -13.20 -3.72 -0.26
CA GLY A 215 -14.62 -3.69 0.09
C GLY A 215 -15.15 -2.30 0.48
N ILE A 216 -15.80 -2.21 1.64
CA ILE A 216 -16.37 -0.96 2.16
C ILE A 216 -15.29 0.06 2.46
N LEU A 217 -14.15 -0.36 3.00
CA LEU A 217 -13.02 0.53 3.28
C LEU A 217 -12.52 1.19 1.99
N ALA A 218 -12.30 0.42 0.94
CA ALA A 218 -11.91 0.94 -0.37
C ALA A 218 -12.96 1.90 -0.95
N ALA A 219 -14.26 1.59 -0.77
CA ALA A 219 -15.34 2.47 -1.23
C ALA A 219 -15.31 3.82 -0.47
N VAL A 220 -15.13 3.80 0.85
CA VAL A 220 -15.03 5.01 1.67
C VAL A 220 -13.79 5.83 1.29
N GLN A 221 -12.65 5.18 1.11
CA GLN A 221 -11.41 5.84 0.70
C GLN A 221 -11.55 6.49 -0.68
N ASN A 222 -12.08 5.78 -1.66
CA ASN A 222 -12.07 6.20 -3.06
C ASN A 222 -13.26 7.08 -3.48
N LEU A 223 -14.39 6.98 -2.78
CA LEU A 223 -15.65 7.66 -3.16
C LEU A 223 -16.15 8.64 -2.11
N GLY A 224 -15.62 8.62 -0.90
CA GLY A 224 -16.19 9.32 0.25
C GLY A 224 -16.00 10.84 0.24
N SER A 225 -15.08 11.39 -0.57
CA SER A 225 -14.89 12.83 -0.73
C SER A 225 -14.44 13.21 -2.14
N PRO A 226 -14.69 14.46 -2.58
CA PRO A 226 -14.20 14.95 -3.88
C PRO A 226 -12.68 14.85 -4.03
N LEU A 227 -11.92 15.03 -2.96
CA LEU A 227 -10.47 14.90 -2.96
C LEU A 227 -10.04 13.45 -3.22
N MET A 228 -10.66 12.50 -2.53
CA MET A 228 -10.30 11.08 -2.68
C MET A 228 -10.69 10.52 -4.04
N VAL A 229 -11.76 11.03 -4.66
CA VAL A 229 -12.09 10.71 -6.06
C VAL A 229 -10.98 11.15 -7.01
N ILE A 230 -10.39 12.33 -6.80
CA ILE A 230 -9.26 12.82 -7.61
C ILE A 230 -8.01 11.96 -7.35
N VAL A 231 -7.67 11.70 -6.08
CA VAL A 231 -6.50 10.90 -5.72
C VAL A 231 -6.61 9.47 -6.29
N SER A 232 -7.76 8.82 -6.11
CA SER A 232 -8.03 7.49 -6.68
C SER A 232 -7.97 7.46 -8.21
N PHE A 233 -8.39 8.54 -8.87
CA PHE A 233 -8.26 8.66 -10.32
C PHE A 233 -6.79 8.77 -10.74
N ILE A 234 -5.99 9.61 -10.08
CA ILE A 234 -4.56 9.78 -10.37
C ILE A 234 -3.82 8.45 -10.21
N ASP A 235 -4.05 7.74 -9.09
CA ASP A 235 -3.47 6.43 -8.82
C ASP A 235 -3.76 5.42 -9.96
N LYS A 236 -5.02 5.29 -10.35
CA LYS A 236 -5.41 4.34 -11.40
C LYS A 236 -5.08 4.80 -12.83
N TYR A 237 -4.93 6.10 -13.06
CA TYR A 237 -4.43 6.61 -14.34
C TYR A 237 -2.97 6.20 -14.54
N SER A 238 -2.17 6.31 -13.50
CA SER A 238 -0.77 5.90 -13.49
C SER A 238 -0.60 4.39 -13.76
N SER A 239 -1.49 3.55 -13.23
CA SER A 239 -1.49 2.09 -13.46
C SER A 239 -2.16 1.64 -14.77
N GLY A 240 -2.66 2.57 -15.60
CA GLY A 240 -3.29 2.27 -16.89
C GLY A 240 -4.72 1.72 -16.84
N SER A 241 -5.32 1.55 -15.66
CA SER A 241 -6.66 0.95 -15.46
C SER A 241 -7.71 1.97 -14.98
N PHE A 242 -7.76 3.15 -15.59
CA PHE A 242 -8.49 4.32 -15.09
C PHE A 242 -9.94 4.48 -15.58
N GLY A 243 -10.43 3.63 -16.47
CA GLY A 243 -11.77 3.82 -17.09
C GLY A 243 -12.92 3.91 -16.10
N LYS A 244 -12.93 3.05 -15.08
CA LYS A 244 -13.91 3.07 -13.99
C LYS A 244 -13.82 4.35 -13.16
N GLN A 245 -12.63 4.79 -12.81
CA GLN A 245 -12.39 5.98 -12.00
C GLN A 245 -12.73 7.26 -12.74
N LEU A 246 -12.49 7.30 -14.06
CA LEU A 246 -12.93 8.41 -14.91
C LEU A 246 -14.46 8.55 -14.91
N LEU A 247 -15.17 7.43 -15.02
CA LEU A 247 -16.64 7.42 -14.93
C LEU A 247 -17.12 7.95 -13.56
N ILE A 248 -16.49 7.52 -12.49
CA ILE A 248 -16.78 7.98 -11.11
C ILE A 248 -16.52 9.49 -10.99
N LEU A 249 -15.37 9.97 -11.49
CA LEU A 249 -15.02 11.40 -11.50
C LEU A 249 -16.09 12.24 -12.22
N ILE A 250 -16.51 11.82 -13.41
CA ILE A 250 -17.54 12.52 -14.22
C ILE A 250 -18.90 12.48 -13.50
N LEU A 251 -19.30 11.33 -12.93
CA LEU A 251 -20.55 11.19 -12.22
C LEU A 251 -20.58 12.08 -10.94
N THR A 252 -19.50 12.07 -10.18
CA THR A 252 -19.36 12.91 -8.98
C THR A 252 -19.40 14.40 -9.36
N LEU A 253 -18.69 14.80 -10.42
CA LEU A 253 -18.74 16.15 -10.94
C LEU A 253 -20.17 16.57 -11.34
N PHE A 254 -20.90 15.69 -12.04
CA PHE A 254 -22.30 15.96 -12.41
C PHE A 254 -23.18 16.17 -11.18
N VAL A 255 -23.06 15.30 -10.17
CA VAL A 255 -23.81 15.41 -8.91
C VAL A 255 -23.47 16.71 -8.17
N MET A 256 -22.17 17.05 -8.01
CA MET A 256 -21.75 18.26 -7.32
C MET A 256 -22.18 19.52 -8.06
N THR A 257 -22.15 19.51 -9.40
CA THR A 257 -22.65 20.62 -10.22
C THR A 257 -24.15 20.83 -10.04
N ALA A 258 -24.93 19.74 -10.10
CA ALA A 258 -26.40 19.80 -9.94
C ALA A 258 -26.79 20.27 -8.53
N LEU A 259 -26.13 19.75 -7.49
CA LEU A 259 -26.38 20.14 -6.09
C LEU A 259 -25.99 21.59 -5.83
N SER A 260 -24.84 22.04 -6.32
CA SER A 260 -24.38 23.42 -6.13
C SER A 260 -25.30 24.43 -6.84
N TRP A 261 -25.73 24.11 -8.06
CA TRP A 261 -26.69 24.94 -8.80
C TRP A 261 -28.04 24.99 -8.08
N MET A 262 -28.57 23.84 -7.64
CA MET A 262 -29.84 23.74 -6.92
C MET A 262 -29.79 24.49 -5.58
N ALA A 263 -28.72 24.27 -4.79
CA ALA A 263 -28.51 24.98 -3.53
C ALA A 263 -28.42 26.48 -3.71
N PHE A 264 -27.65 26.95 -4.71
CA PHE A 264 -27.54 28.38 -4.99
C PHE A 264 -28.89 29.00 -5.42
N CYS A 265 -29.63 28.37 -6.32
CA CYS A 265 -30.89 28.90 -6.83
C CYS A 265 -32.01 28.95 -5.77
N ARG A 266 -32.04 27.96 -4.86
CA ARG A 266 -33.04 27.84 -3.79
C ARG A 266 -32.68 28.60 -2.49
N ARG A 267 -31.47 29.12 -2.38
CA ARG A 267 -31.02 29.86 -1.18
C ARG A 267 -31.90 31.09 -0.92
N ARG A 268 -32.43 31.18 0.32
CA ARG A 268 -33.16 32.36 0.79
C ARG A 268 -32.18 33.40 1.32
N SER A 269 -32.37 34.67 0.98
CA SER A 269 -31.50 35.78 1.43
C SER A 269 -31.52 35.93 2.96
N GLU A 270 -32.66 35.67 3.57
CA GLU A 270 -32.91 35.78 5.02
C GLU A 270 -32.04 34.82 5.89
N ASN A 271 -31.51 33.77 5.28
CA ASN A 271 -30.69 32.79 5.99
C ASN A 271 -29.19 33.14 6.00
N THR A 272 -28.83 34.29 5.46
CA THR A 272 -27.45 34.81 5.56
C THR A 272 -27.15 35.22 7.01
N GLY A 273 -26.04 34.75 7.57
CA GLY A 273 -25.66 34.93 8.98
C GLY A 273 -26.03 33.79 9.90
N LYS A 274 -26.89 32.85 9.49
CA LYS A 274 -27.13 31.60 10.22
C LYS A 274 -25.96 30.59 9.99
N ALA A 275 -25.80 29.66 10.88
CA ALA A 275 -24.79 28.61 10.71
C ALA A 275 -25.02 27.81 9.40
N LEU A 276 -26.23 27.28 9.25
CA LEU A 276 -26.66 26.56 8.04
C LEU A 276 -27.84 27.27 7.37
N VAL A 277 -27.84 27.30 6.05
CA VAL A 277 -28.92 27.90 5.24
C VAL A 277 -30.17 27.03 5.24
N TYR A 278 -29.96 25.69 5.29
CA TYR A 278 -31.00 24.67 5.27
C TYR A 278 -31.06 23.95 6.61
N THR A 279 -32.06 24.25 7.42
CA THR A 279 -32.22 23.71 8.78
C THR A 279 -32.40 22.20 8.82
N TRP A 280 -32.96 21.58 7.76
CA TRP A 280 -33.09 20.13 7.68
C TRP A 280 -31.74 19.39 7.60
N MET A 281 -30.66 20.08 7.24
CA MET A 281 -29.30 19.51 7.21
C MET A 281 -28.70 19.38 8.62
N GLU A 282 -29.14 20.17 9.60
CA GLU A 282 -28.58 20.15 10.95
C GLU A 282 -28.58 18.75 11.59
N PRO A 283 -29.73 18.03 11.69
CA PRO A 283 -29.73 16.71 12.32
C PRO A 283 -28.92 15.68 11.55
N VAL A 284 -28.87 15.78 10.20
CA VAL A 284 -28.09 14.86 9.35
C VAL A 284 -26.59 15.07 9.56
N LEU A 285 -26.15 16.33 9.51
CA LEU A 285 -24.73 16.66 9.75
C LEU A 285 -24.32 16.35 11.18
N SER A 286 -25.19 16.61 12.16
CA SER A 286 -24.94 16.24 13.56
C SER A 286 -24.73 14.74 13.71
N ALA A 287 -25.56 13.89 13.06
CA ALA A 287 -25.39 12.44 13.09
C ALA A 287 -24.06 12.00 12.43
N LEU A 288 -23.81 12.51 11.22
CA LEU A 288 -22.61 12.18 10.46
C LEU A 288 -21.29 12.57 11.15
N ILE A 289 -21.32 13.61 11.98
CA ILE A 289 -20.12 14.06 12.71
C ILE A 289 -20.06 13.42 14.10
N THR A 290 -21.15 13.45 14.88
CA THR A 290 -21.14 13.01 16.29
C THR A 290 -20.90 11.50 16.42
N ILE A 291 -21.54 10.66 15.58
CA ILE A 291 -21.45 9.21 15.71
C ILE A 291 -19.98 8.73 15.43
N PRO A 292 -19.36 9.07 14.31
CA PRO A 292 -17.97 8.66 14.08
C PRO A 292 -16.99 9.29 15.08
N SER A 293 -17.21 10.54 15.48
CA SER A 293 -16.34 11.21 16.47
C SER A 293 -16.44 10.55 17.85
N GLY A 294 -17.63 10.12 18.27
CA GLY A 294 -17.82 9.37 19.50
C GLY A 294 -17.06 8.06 19.50
N LEU A 295 -17.17 7.30 18.40
CA LEU A 295 -16.41 6.05 18.20
C LEU A 295 -14.90 6.32 18.14
N GLY A 296 -14.46 7.31 17.36
CA GLY A 296 -13.04 7.66 17.18
C GLY A 296 -12.37 8.11 18.47
N ILE A 297 -13.02 8.99 19.25
CA ILE A 297 -12.51 9.41 20.56
C ILE A 297 -12.46 8.21 21.51
N GLY A 298 -13.46 7.32 21.45
CA GLY A 298 -13.43 6.06 22.18
C GLY A 298 -12.20 5.22 21.83
N LEU A 299 -11.86 5.07 20.55
CA LEU A 299 -10.67 4.33 20.11
C LEU A 299 -9.37 4.95 20.63
N ILE A 300 -9.26 6.28 20.62
CA ILE A 300 -8.09 6.96 21.20
C ILE A 300 -7.94 6.60 22.68
N PHE A 301 -9.03 6.67 23.47
CA PHE A 301 -9.00 6.30 24.87
C PHE A 301 -8.75 4.79 25.10
N TYR A 302 -9.10 3.93 24.17
CA TYR A 302 -8.80 2.50 24.21
C TYR A 302 -7.30 2.21 24.10
N MET A 303 -6.56 3.03 23.33
CA MET A 303 -5.14 2.83 23.04
C MET A 303 -4.19 3.39 24.13
N ILE A 304 -4.69 4.27 25.04
CA ILE A 304 -3.84 4.90 26.04
C ILE A 304 -3.37 3.92 27.13
N PRO A 305 -4.24 3.09 27.75
CA PRO A 305 -3.81 2.15 28.78
C PRO A 305 -3.22 0.87 28.16
N GLU A 306 -2.24 0.28 28.83
CA GLU A 306 -1.65 -1.02 28.44
C GLU A 306 -2.33 -2.20 29.15
N ASP A 307 -3.08 -1.95 30.21
CA ASP A 307 -3.68 -2.93 31.12
C ASP A 307 -5.13 -3.34 30.77
N SER A 308 -5.73 -4.13 31.68
CA SER A 308 -7.13 -4.61 31.57
C SER A 308 -8.19 -3.50 31.60
N SER A 309 -7.81 -2.26 31.91
CA SER A 309 -8.73 -1.11 31.99
C SER A 309 -9.16 -0.56 30.61
N LYS A 310 -8.55 -1.01 29.50
CA LYS A 310 -8.82 -0.55 28.12
C LYS A 310 -10.31 -0.40 27.80
N THR A 311 -11.12 -1.39 28.19
CA THR A 311 -12.57 -1.36 27.92
C THR A 311 -13.30 -0.23 28.67
N ALA A 312 -12.93 0.04 29.92
CA ALA A 312 -13.54 1.11 30.70
C ALA A 312 -13.20 2.48 30.11
N TRP A 313 -11.96 2.67 29.74
CA TRP A 313 -11.50 3.91 29.07
C TRP A 313 -12.15 4.09 27.71
N TRP A 314 -12.34 3.01 26.95
CA TRP A 314 -13.07 3.05 25.69
C TRP A 314 -14.50 3.56 25.85
N ILE A 315 -15.24 2.98 26.82
CA ILE A 315 -16.62 3.42 27.12
C ILE A 315 -16.62 4.88 27.58
N PHE A 316 -15.71 5.26 28.46
CA PHE A 316 -15.58 6.65 28.89
C PHE A 316 -15.32 7.59 27.71
N GLY A 317 -14.37 7.27 26.84
CA GLY A 317 -14.05 8.05 25.65
C GLY A 317 -15.22 8.21 24.68
N MET A 318 -16.01 7.15 24.47
CA MET A 318 -17.22 7.20 23.63
C MET A 318 -18.27 8.12 24.20
N ILE A 319 -18.55 8.04 25.51
CA ILE A 319 -19.52 8.90 26.18
C ILE A 319 -19.05 10.36 26.12
N LEU A 320 -17.82 10.60 26.53
CA LEU A 320 -17.22 11.94 26.54
C LEU A 320 -17.21 12.54 25.11
N GLY A 321 -16.75 11.80 24.13
CA GLY A 321 -16.69 12.24 22.73
C GLY A 321 -18.06 12.55 22.15
N THR A 322 -19.04 11.69 22.38
CA THR A 322 -20.41 11.90 21.91
C THR A 322 -21.02 13.17 22.52
N ILE A 323 -20.87 13.36 23.83
CA ILE A 323 -21.42 14.54 24.53
C ILE A 323 -20.72 15.82 24.06
N LEU A 324 -19.38 15.83 24.04
CA LEU A 324 -18.61 17.02 23.68
C LEU A 324 -18.87 17.44 22.22
N VAL A 325 -18.77 16.51 21.28
CA VAL A 325 -18.93 16.83 19.86
C VAL A 325 -20.35 17.27 19.55
N HIS A 326 -21.37 16.57 20.08
CA HIS A 326 -22.76 16.99 19.91
C HIS A 326 -23.01 18.37 20.51
N GLY A 327 -22.54 18.61 21.72
CA GLY A 327 -22.70 19.93 22.38
C GLY A 327 -22.00 21.05 21.64
N ILE A 328 -20.79 20.82 21.13
CA ILE A 328 -20.07 21.81 20.30
C ILE A 328 -20.84 22.10 19.01
N LEU A 329 -21.40 21.12 18.35
CA LEU A 329 -22.22 21.31 17.14
C LEU A 329 -23.49 22.16 17.45
N GLU A 330 -24.17 21.88 18.55
CA GLU A 330 -25.34 22.66 18.95
C GLU A 330 -24.98 24.14 19.25
N VAL A 331 -23.86 24.38 19.94
CA VAL A 331 -23.32 25.71 20.14
C VAL A 331 -23.02 26.43 18.82
N ILE A 332 -22.43 25.69 17.86
CA ILE A 332 -22.11 26.24 16.54
C ILE A 332 -23.37 26.56 15.73
N TYR A 333 -24.41 25.70 15.77
CA TYR A 333 -25.64 25.93 15.01
C TYR A 333 -26.46 27.09 15.55
N GLU A 334 -26.56 27.21 16.86
CA GLU A 334 -27.36 28.26 17.50
C GLU A 334 -26.54 29.53 17.81
N MET A 335 -25.18 29.47 17.65
CA MET A 335 -24.26 30.56 18.00
C MET A 335 -24.37 31.01 19.48
N ASP A 336 -24.76 30.09 20.38
CA ASP A 336 -24.97 30.38 21.81
C ASP A 336 -24.48 29.21 22.68
N PHE A 337 -23.49 29.45 23.56
CA PHE A 337 -22.94 28.46 24.49
C PHE A 337 -23.99 27.87 25.45
N ARG A 338 -25.08 28.59 25.73
CA ARG A 338 -26.17 28.11 26.59
C ARG A 338 -26.94 26.95 25.95
N ARG A 339 -26.80 26.75 24.67
CA ARG A 339 -27.49 25.72 23.90
C ARG A 339 -26.77 24.35 23.85
N PHE A 340 -25.65 24.21 24.56
CA PHE A 340 -24.85 22.99 24.58
C PHE A 340 -25.67 21.70 24.82
N PHE A 341 -26.68 21.73 25.66
CA PHE A 341 -27.56 20.60 25.95
C PHE A 341 -28.99 20.76 25.39
N CYS A 342 -29.18 21.49 24.30
CA CYS A 342 -30.52 21.83 23.83
C CYS A 342 -31.30 20.61 23.31
N ARG A 343 -30.68 19.77 22.50
CA ARG A 343 -31.32 18.59 21.82
C ARG A 343 -31.00 17.27 22.51
N LYS A 344 -31.40 17.12 23.79
CA LYS A 344 -31.07 15.95 24.62
C LYS A 344 -31.55 14.62 24.02
N VAL A 345 -32.74 14.60 23.38
CA VAL A 345 -33.27 13.40 22.73
C VAL A 345 -32.37 12.94 21.58
N GLN A 346 -31.89 13.89 20.78
CA GLN A 346 -30.97 13.61 19.68
C GLN A 346 -29.63 13.09 20.19
N LEU A 347 -29.10 13.66 21.27
CA LEU A 347 -27.89 13.17 21.95
C LEU A 347 -28.06 11.71 22.43
N MET A 348 -29.21 11.38 23.05
CA MET A 348 -29.50 10.01 23.49
C MET A 348 -29.59 9.01 22.32
N ILE A 349 -30.21 9.42 21.21
CA ILE A 349 -30.26 8.59 19.99
C ILE A 349 -28.86 8.33 19.46
N PHE A 350 -28.02 9.37 19.34
CA PHE A 350 -26.64 9.22 18.84
C PHE A 350 -25.79 8.38 19.78
N GLY A 351 -25.91 8.57 21.11
CA GLY A 351 -25.27 7.71 22.09
C GLY A 351 -25.70 6.25 21.99
N GLY A 352 -27.00 6.00 21.77
CA GLY A 352 -27.51 4.65 21.50
C GLY A 352 -26.92 4.02 20.24
N VAL A 353 -26.82 4.78 19.14
CA VAL A 353 -26.20 4.30 17.89
C VAL A 353 -24.71 4.01 18.10
N VAL A 354 -23.97 4.89 18.77
CA VAL A 354 -22.55 4.68 19.11
C VAL A 354 -22.39 3.40 19.93
N ALA A 355 -23.23 3.17 20.93
CA ALA A 355 -23.20 1.97 21.77
C ALA A 355 -23.51 0.70 20.95
N ILE A 356 -24.49 0.74 20.05
CA ILE A 356 -24.82 -0.40 19.17
C ILE A 356 -23.64 -0.69 18.22
N CYS A 357 -23.07 0.32 17.58
CA CYS A 357 -21.90 0.13 16.71
C CYS A 357 -20.70 -0.46 17.48
N ALA A 358 -20.43 0.07 18.67
CA ALA A 358 -19.36 -0.42 19.54
C ALA A 358 -19.59 -1.89 19.96
N LEU A 359 -20.81 -2.24 20.35
CA LEU A 359 -21.17 -3.60 20.72
C LEU A 359 -21.04 -4.56 19.53
N THR A 360 -21.49 -4.13 18.34
CA THR A 360 -21.37 -4.89 17.10
C THR A 360 -19.92 -5.20 16.76
N MET A 361 -19.03 -4.23 16.91
CA MET A 361 -17.58 -4.41 16.67
C MET A 361 -16.95 -5.34 17.72
N LYS A 362 -17.19 -5.09 19.01
CA LYS A 362 -16.53 -5.83 20.09
C LYS A 362 -16.98 -7.28 20.20
N MET A 363 -18.24 -7.57 19.90
CA MET A 363 -18.82 -8.92 20.01
C MET A 363 -18.88 -9.66 18.66
N ASP A 364 -18.32 -9.07 17.61
CA ASP A 364 -18.41 -9.61 16.24
C ASP A 364 -19.84 -10.07 15.87
N LEU A 365 -20.85 -9.24 16.17
CA LEU A 365 -22.25 -9.60 15.90
C LEU A 365 -22.55 -9.80 14.42
N LEU A 366 -21.69 -9.29 13.53
CA LEU A 366 -21.79 -9.49 12.09
C LEU A 366 -21.07 -10.76 11.61
N GLY A 367 -20.39 -11.46 12.51
CA GLY A 367 -19.65 -12.68 12.19
C GLY A 367 -18.48 -12.44 11.23
N TYR A 368 -17.78 -11.33 11.38
CA TYR A 368 -16.65 -11.00 10.51
C TYR A 368 -15.54 -12.05 10.62
N ASP A 369 -15.10 -12.37 11.85
CA ASP A 369 -14.03 -13.33 12.10
C ASP A 369 -14.45 -14.77 11.85
N SER A 370 -15.73 -15.06 12.10
CA SER A 370 -16.30 -16.41 11.93
C SER A 370 -16.65 -16.76 10.47
N TYR A 371 -16.70 -15.76 9.57
CA TYR A 371 -17.10 -15.99 8.18
C TYR A 371 -16.08 -16.82 7.41
N PHE A 372 -16.51 -17.98 6.93
CA PHE A 372 -15.75 -18.85 6.05
C PHE A 372 -16.68 -19.38 4.95
N PRO A 373 -16.42 -19.15 3.66
CA PRO A 373 -17.33 -19.55 2.60
C PRO A 373 -17.23 -21.05 2.34
N ALA A 374 -18.38 -21.71 2.09
CA ALA A 374 -18.41 -23.12 1.74
C ALA A 374 -17.68 -23.38 0.41
N TYR A 375 -16.95 -24.48 0.32
CA TYR A 375 -16.16 -24.87 -0.85
C TYR A 375 -16.95 -24.85 -2.16
N ASP A 376 -18.21 -25.34 -2.11
CA ASP A 376 -19.09 -25.41 -3.29
C ASP A 376 -19.51 -24.03 -3.81
N ASN A 377 -19.49 -23.01 -2.97
CA ASN A 377 -19.84 -21.63 -3.34
C ASN A 377 -18.64 -20.84 -3.85
N LEU A 378 -17.42 -21.37 -3.70
CA LEU A 378 -16.20 -20.70 -4.15
C LEU A 378 -15.99 -20.91 -5.65
N GLN A 379 -15.59 -19.83 -6.32
CA GLN A 379 -14.91 -19.85 -7.61
C GLN A 379 -13.43 -20.25 -7.41
N GLY A 380 -12.77 -19.66 -6.41
CA GLY A 380 -11.40 -19.94 -6.03
C GLY A 380 -10.94 -19.08 -4.87
N VAL A 381 -9.70 -19.26 -4.48
CA VAL A 381 -8.99 -18.52 -3.45
C VAL A 381 -7.72 -17.94 -4.02
N VAL A 382 -7.32 -16.80 -3.49
CA VAL A 382 -6.01 -16.17 -3.74
C VAL A 382 -5.32 -16.06 -2.40
N ILE A 383 -4.05 -16.43 -2.32
CA ILE A 383 -3.31 -16.49 -1.06
C ILE A 383 -2.01 -15.70 -1.21
N ASN A 384 -1.73 -14.90 -0.20
CA ASN A 384 -0.45 -14.23 -0.04
C ASN A 384 0.05 -14.49 1.40
N VAL A 385 1.24 -15.04 1.53
CA VAL A 385 1.90 -15.28 2.82
C VAL A 385 2.87 -14.15 3.06
N SER A 386 2.68 -13.41 4.15
CA SER A 386 3.57 -12.30 4.52
C SER A 386 4.96 -12.82 4.93
N ASN A 387 5.99 -12.06 4.61
CA ASN A 387 7.40 -12.38 4.88
C ASN A 387 7.86 -13.68 4.20
N PHE A 388 7.42 -13.89 2.98
CA PHE A 388 7.87 -15.00 2.17
C PHE A 388 9.24 -14.71 1.57
N SER A 389 10.23 -15.38 2.10
CA SER A 389 11.61 -15.47 1.58
C SER A 389 12.29 -14.18 1.10
N TYR A 390 13.29 -13.75 1.84
CA TYR A 390 14.29 -12.79 1.35
C TYR A 390 15.22 -13.38 0.25
N THR A 391 15.12 -14.68 -0.02
CA THR A 391 16.07 -15.42 -0.86
C THR A 391 15.61 -15.60 -2.30
N GLU A 392 14.31 -15.63 -2.58
CA GLU A 392 13.81 -15.74 -3.95
C GLU A 392 13.39 -14.37 -4.47
N GLN A 393 14.11 -13.86 -5.46
CA GLN A 393 13.73 -12.65 -6.16
C GLN A 393 12.52 -12.93 -7.06
N LEU A 394 11.36 -12.49 -6.62
CA LEU A 394 10.11 -12.67 -7.35
C LEU A 394 9.93 -11.50 -8.33
N CYS A 395 9.74 -11.82 -9.60
CA CYS A 395 9.27 -10.86 -10.58
C CYS A 395 8.07 -11.44 -11.33
N ASN A 396 7.02 -10.66 -11.45
CA ASN A 396 5.87 -11.02 -12.28
C ASN A 396 6.19 -10.65 -13.72
N VAL A 397 6.15 -11.64 -14.60
CA VAL A 397 6.43 -11.50 -16.02
C VAL A 397 5.16 -11.77 -16.81
N GLU A 398 4.74 -10.82 -17.61
CA GLU A 398 3.60 -10.96 -18.52
C GLU A 398 4.10 -10.78 -19.96
N LYS A 399 4.01 -11.84 -20.78
CA LYS A 399 4.35 -11.80 -22.20
C LYS A 399 3.12 -11.37 -22.99
N LYS A 400 3.22 -10.27 -23.74
CA LYS A 400 2.17 -9.79 -24.61
C LYS A 400 2.15 -10.52 -25.97
N GLU A 401 1.05 -10.39 -26.71
CA GLU A 401 0.88 -10.99 -28.04
C GLU A 401 1.91 -10.50 -29.08
N ASP A 402 2.42 -9.28 -28.92
CA ASP A 402 3.46 -8.67 -29.75
C ASP A 402 4.89 -9.12 -29.41
N GLY A 403 5.04 -10.02 -28.40
CA GLY A 403 6.33 -10.52 -27.93
C GLY A 403 7.09 -9.59 -26.98
N ILE A 404 6.49 -8.47 -26.58
CA ILE A 404 7.04 -7.56 -25.57
C ILE A 404 6.69 -8.06 -24.16
N TYR A 405 7.64 -7.98 -23.25
CA TYR A 405 7.46 -8.40 -21.87
C TYR A 405 7.15 -7.20 -20.97
N LYS A 406 6.22 -7.39 -20.05
CA LYS A 406 5.99 -6.50 -18.92
C LYS A 406 6.54 -7.19 -17.68
N ILE A 407 7.61 -6.63 -17.11
CA ILE A 407 8.32 -7.21 -15.99
C ILE A 407 8.11 -6.31 -14.77
N ARG A 408 7.51 -6.85 -13.71
CA ARG A 408 7.30 -6.14 -12.45
C ARG A 408 8.08 -6.84 -11.36
N TYR A 409 8.98 -6.13 -10.71
CA TYR A 409 9.62 -6.62 -9.49
C TYR A 409 8.65 -6.45 -8.32
N THR A 410 8.35 -7.54 -7.66
CA THR A 410 7.51 -7.50 -6.45
C THR A 410 8.40 -7.10 -5.28
N ALA A 411 8.15 -5.93 -4.70
CA ALA A 411 8.80 -5.55 -3.45
C ALA A 411 8.32 -6.53 -2.36
N THR A 412 9.27 -7.18 -1.71
CA THR A 412 9.00 -8.21 -0.68
C THR A 412 8.41 -7.64 0.62
N SER A 413 8.31 -6.30 0.73
CA SER A 413 8.01 -5.63 2.00
C SER A 413 6.56 -5.27 2.24
N ASP A 414 5.66 -5.31 1.22
CA ASP A 414 4.28 -4.86 1.42
C ASP A 414 3.26 -5.92 1.01
N ASN A 415 2.89 -6.70 2.01
CA ASN A 415 2.20 -7.98 1.87
C ASN A 415 0.69 -7.88 1.60
N SER A 416 0.10 -6.70 1.77
CA SER A 416 -1.33 -6.51 1.57
C SER A 416 -1.71 -6.13 0.14
N SER A 417 -0.82 -5.43 -0.58
CA SER A 417 -1.07 -4.99 -1.96
C SER A 417 -0.97 -6.12 -2.99
N GLY A 418 -0.06 -7.08 -2.77
CA GLY A 418 0.17 -8.21 -3.68
C GLY A 418 -0.96 -9.25 -3.74
N LEU A 419 -1.95 -9.21 -2.85
CA LEU A 419 -3.04 -10.19 -2.83
C LEU A 419 -3.94 -10.15 -4.08
N LEU A 420 -4.03 -9.01 -4.75
CA LEU A 420 -4.91 -8.85 -5.90
C LEU A 420 -4.32 -9.40 -7.20
N ASP A 421 -3.01 -9.51 -7.28
CA ASP A 421 -2.25 -9.88 -8.47
C ASP A 421 -1.85 -11.37 -8.49
N GLN A 422 -2.11 -12.11 -7.40
CA GLN A 422 -1.83 -13.54 -7.29
C GLN A 422 -2.87 -14.41 -8.04
N PRO A 423 -2.50 -15.61 -8.51
CA PRO A 423 -3.40 -16.47 -9.27
C PRO A 423 -4.58 -16.98 -8.42
N VAL A 424 -5.72 -17.16 -9.09
CA VAL A 424 -6.92 -17.75 -8.46
C VAL A 424 -6.80 -19.27 -8.52
N MET A 425 -6.80 -19.90 -7.36
CA MET A 425 -6.66 -21.34 -7.20
C MET A 425 -7.94 -21.97 -6.62
N LYS A 426 -8.21 -23.21 -6.97
CA LYS A 426 -9.32 -23.97 -6.40
C LYS A 426 -8.93 -25.42 -6.19
N SER A 427 -8.46 -25.72 -4.99
CA SER A 427 -8.10 -27.05 -4.54
C SER A 427 -8.78 -27.39 -3.22
N LYS A 428 -9.11 -28.66 -3.05
CA LYS A 428 -9.73 -29.15 -1.80
C LYS A 428 -8.68 -29.25 -0.69
N ALA A 429 -7.44 -29.58 -1.02
CA ALA A 429 -6.33 -29.64 -0.07
C ALA A 429 -6.06 -28.24 0.50
N LEU A 430 -5.96 -27.24 -0.38
CA LEU A 430 -5.76 -25.85 -0.02
C LEU A 430 -6.91 -25.32 0.85
N TYR A 431 -8.16 -25.63 0.50
CA TYR A 431 -9.33 -25.26 1.28
C TYR A 431 -9.28 -25.86 2.70
N ASN A 432 -8.92 -27.13 2.84
CA ASN A 432 -8.80 -27.80 4.14
C ASN A 432 -7.70 -27.14 5.01
N SER A 433 -6.53 -26.85 4.42
CA SER A 433 -5.46 -26.13 5.14
C SER A 433 -5.90 -24.75 5.63
N LEU A 434 -6.68 -24.02 4.84
CA LEU A 434 -7.25 -22.73 5.24
C LEU A 434 -8.34 -22.88 6.32
N GLU A 435 -9.13 -23.95 6.28
CA GLU A 435 -10.11 -24.25 7.32
C GLU A 435 -9.43 -24.58 8.65
N ASP A 436 -8.35 -25.35 8.65
CA ASP A 436 -7.53 -25.65 9.83
C ASP A 436 -6.90 -24.39 10.41
N ILE A 437 -6.34 -23.52 9.57
CA ILE A 437 -5.82 -22.20 9.98
C ILE A 437 -6.92 -21.38 10.66
N ARG A 438 -8.11 -21.32 10.08
CA ARG A 438 -9.24 -20.59 10.67
C ARG A 438 -9.67 -21.16 12.03
N LEU A 439 -9.75 -22.48 12.14
CA LEU A 439 -10.20 -23.16 13.38
C LEU A 439 -9.21 -23.00 14.52
N GLN A 440 -7.93 -22.95 14.22
CA GLN A 440 -6.84 -22.84 15.19
C GLN A 440 -6.40 -21.37 15.42
N ASN A 441 -7.00 -20.42 14.73
CA ASN A 441 -6.69 -19.01 14.90
C ASN A 441 -7.15 -18.55 16.28
N GLU A 442 -6.28 -18.67 17.27
CA GLU A 442 -6.56 -18.30 18.66
C GLU A 442 -6.60 -16.77 18.81
N LYS A 443 -7.69 -16.29 19.44
CA LYS A 443 -7.87 -14.87 19.74
C LYS A 443 -6.70 -14.35 20.58
N GLY A 444 -6.04 -13.31 20.07
CA GLY A 444 -5.04 -12.54 20.82
C GLY A 444 -3.59 -12.99 20.69
N LYS A 445 -3.26 -14.11 20.04
CA LYS A 445 -1.87 -14.42 19.68
C LYS A 445 -1.44 -13.58 18.49
N LYS A 446 -0.69 -12.51 18.74
CA LYS A 446 -0.10 -11.65 17.72
C LYS A 446 1.30 -12.08 17.29
N SER A 447 1.81 -13.16 17.84
CA SER A 447 3.12 -13.70 17.49
C SER A 447 3.00 -14.60 16.28
N GLY A 448 3.73 -14.31 15.23
CA GLY A 448 3.82 -15.18 14.07
C GLY A 448 3.61 -14.47 12.73
N ARG A 449 3.67 -15.26 11.70
CA ARG A 449 3.46 -14.83 10.31
C ARG A 449 1.99 -14.61 10.02
N ARG A 450 1.71 -13.70 9.10
CA ARG A 450 0.34 -13.43 8.69
C ARG A 450 0.11 -13.91 7.27
N VAL A 451 -0.98 -14.66 7.06
CA VAL A 451 -1.43 -15.12 5.75
C VAL A 451 -2.66 -14.33 5.36
N TYR A 452 -2.61 -13.72 4.19
CA TYR A 452 -3.74 -13.02 3.61
C TYR A 452 -4.44 -13.88 2.57
N VAL A 453 -5.76 -13.98 2.67
CA VAL A 453 -6.57 -14.82 1.79
C VAL A 453 -7.73 -14.01 1.23
N ARG A 454 -7.92 -14.10 -0.09
CA ARG A 454 -9.08 -13.55 -0.78
C ARG A 454 -9.93 -14.70 -1.29
N TYR A 455 -11.12 -14.84 -0.73
CA TYR A 455 -12.14 -15.79 -1.15
C TYR A 455 -12.98 -15.17 -2.26
N ILE A 456 -13.08 -15.82 -3.41
CA ILE A 456 -13.89 -15.37 -4.56
C ILE A 456 -15.07 -16.31 -4.71
N ASN A 457 -16.28 -15.80 -4.57
CA ASN A 457 -17.50 -16.57 -4.74
C ASN A 457 -17.90 -16.68 -6.23
N LYS A 458 -18.65 -17.71 -6.59
CA LYS A 458 -19.17 -17.92 -7.95
C LYS A 458 -19.97 -16.74 -8.52
N GLN A 459 -20.49 -15.86 -7.66
CA GLN A 459 -21.20 -14.64 -8.04
C GLN A 459 -20.29 -13.43 -8.30
N GLY A 460 -18.95 -13.61 -8.19
CA GLY A 460 -17.96 -12.55 -8.39
C GLY A 460 -17.73 -11.66 -7.15
N PHE A 461 -18.45 -11.88 -6.04
CA PHE A 461 -18.14 -11.19 -4.79
C PHE A 461 -16.91 -11.83 -4.15
N SER A 462 -16.05 -11.01 -3.58
CA SER A 462 -14.89 -11.50 -2.86
C SER A 462 -14.75 -10.87 -1.49
N VAL A 463 -14.14 -11.65 -0.58
CA VAL A 463 -13.92 -11.27 0.82
C VAL A 463 -12.46 -11.55 1.15
N CYS A 464 -11.78 -10.57 1.74
CA CYS A 464 -10.38 -10.71 2.18
C CYS A 464 -10.32 -10.94 3.69
N ARG A 465 -9.38 -11.78 4.13
CA ARG A 465 -9.08 -12.10 5.53
C ARG A 465 -7.58 -12.19 5.73
N GLY A 466 -7.12 -11.85 6.93
CA GLY A 466 -5.76 -12.09 7.38
C GLY A 466 -5.77 -13.02 8.59
N TYR A 467 -4.98 -14.08 8.55
CA TYR A 467 -4.87 -15.06 9.63
C TYR A 467 -3.46 -15.04 10.20
N ASN A 468 -3.33 -15.08 11.52
CA ASN A 468 -2.07 -15.36 12.17
C ASN A 468 -1.83 -16.87 12.13
N VAL A 469 -0.66 -17.30 11.70
CA VAL A 469 -0.35 -18.71 11.45
C VAL A 469 0.93 -19.14 12.15
N SER A 470 0.92 -20.34 12.67
CA SER A 470 2.15 -20.99 13.17
C SER A 470 3.00 -21.48 11.99
N SER A 471 4.28 -21.79 12.27
CA SER A 471 5.17 -22.35 11.25
C SER A 471 4.68 -23.69 10.68
N ALA A 472 4.13 -24.54 11.53
CA ALA A 472 3.54 -25.80 11.08
C ALA A 472 2.35 -25.59 10.13
N GLN A 473 1.51 -24.59 10.42
CA GLN A 473 0.38 -24.24 9.53
C GLN A 473 0.86 -23.64 8.21
N VAL A 474 1.92 -22.80 8.24
CA VAL A 474 2.53 -22.27 7.02
C VAL A 474 3.09 -23.42 6.19
N GLN A 475 3.79 -24.38 6.80
CA GLN A 475 4.33 -25.53 6.10
C GLN A 475 3.23 -26.37 5.44
N ASN A 476 2.14 -26.69 6.15
CA ASN A 476 0.99 -27.41 5.59
C ASN A 476 0.34 -26.63 4.42
N LEU A 477 0.25 -25.32 4.54
CA LEU A 477 -0.27 -24.47 3.49
C LEU A 477 0.66 -24.47 2.26
N MET A 478 1.97 -24.42 2.49
CA MET A 478 2.97 -24.48 1.42
C MET A 478 2.96 -25.83 0.71
N GLU A 479 2.81 -26.93 1.43
CA GLU A 479 2.62 -28.25 0.81
C GLU A 479 1.42 -28.24 -0.14
N ALA A 480 0.30 -27.68 0.30
CA ALA A 480 -0.89 -27.60 -0.55
C ALA A 480 -0.72 -26.63 -1.75
N LEU A 481 0.05 -25.53 -1.60
CA LEU A 481 0.35 -24.60 -2.68
C LEU A 481 1.32 -25.23 -3.72
N TYR A 482 2.33 -25.97 -3.28
CA TYR A 482 3.27 -26.66 -4.16
C TYR A 482 2.63 -27.83 -4.94
N ASP A 483 1.45 -28.28 -4.56
CA ASP A 483 0.66 -29.20 -5.38
C ASP A 483 -0.10 -28.50 -6.53
N GLU A 484 -0.22 -27.14 -6.48
CA GLU A 484 -0.96 -26.36 -7.47
C GLU A 484 -0.05 -25.91 -8.62
N GLN A 485 -0.25 -26.45 -9.81
CA GLN A 485 0.55 -26.12 -10.99
C GLN A 485 0.46 -24.63 -11.36
N THR A 486 -0.73 -24.07 -11.33
CA THR A 486 -0.97 -22.65 -11.64
C THR A 486 -0.16 -21.74 -10.73
N TRP A 487 -0.05 -22.08 -9.44
CA TRP A 487 0.72 -21.30 -8.49
C TRP A 487 2.23 -21.38 -8.78
N LYS A 488 2.75 -22.57 -9.13
CA LYS A 488 4.17 -22.75 -9.49
C LYS A 488 4.55 -21.95 -10.74
N GLU A 489 3.71 -21.99 -11.76
CA GLU A 489 3.95 -21.28 -13.02
C GLU A 489 3.90 -19.76 -12.85
N ASP A 490 3.06 -19.26 -11.97
CA ASP A 490 2.98 -17.83 -11.67
C ASP A 490 4.13 -17.36 -10.78
N ARG A 491 4.48 -18.16 -9.76
CA ARG A 491 5.54 -17.83 -8.80
C ARG A 491 6.92 -17.73 -9.46
N TYR A 492 7.25 -18.62 -10.37
CA TYR A 492 8.56 -18.68 -10.97
C TYR A 492 8.57 -18.05 -12.37
N SER A 493 9.02 -16.80 -12.45
CA SER A 493 9.03 -16.02 -13.70
C SER A 493 9.82 -16.66 -14.83
N PHE A 494 10.82 -17.50 -14.53
CA PHE A 494 11.59 -18.22 -15.55
C PHE A 494 10.72 -19.21 -16.39
N PHE A 495 9.51 -19.57 -15.94
CA PHE A 495 8.56 -20.30 -16.77
C PHE A 495 8.04 -19.48 -17.95
N GLN A 496 7.98 -18.17 -17.81
CA GLN A 496 7.41 -17.25 -18.78
C GLN A 496 8.47 -16.60 -19.67
N LEU A 497 9.75 -16.62 -19.24
CA LEU A 497 10.86 -16.07 -20.01
C LEU A 497 11.38 -17.03 -21.04
N ASP A 498 11.61 -16.56 -22.28
CA ASP A 498 12.14 -17.37 -23.37
C ASP A 498 13.61 -17.69 -23.14
N LYS A 499 13.98 -18.97 -23.37
CA LYS A 499 15.34 -19.50 -23.17
C LYS A 499 16.43 -18.79 -23.97
N GLN A 500 16.06 -18.16 -25.09
CA GLN A 500 17.01 -17.43 -25.96
C GLN A 500 17.65 -16.24 -25.24
N TYR A 501 16.98 -15.68 -24.22
CA TYR A 501 17.46 -14.56 -23.42
C TYR A 501 18.29 -14.99 -22.22
N LEU A 502 18.39 -16.28 -21.91
CA LEU A 502 19.18 -16.79 -20.79
C LEU A 502 20.67 -16.61 -21.04
N LYS A 503 21.27 -15.65 -20.31
CA LYS A 503 22.68 -15.26 -20.46
C LYS A 503 23.58 -16.02 -19.51
N GLU A 504 23.20 -16.07 -18.23
CA GLU A 504 24.04 -16.59 -17.15
C GLU A 504 23.19 -17.38 -16.16
N VAL A 505 23.83 -18.34 -15.51
CA VAL A 505 23.25 -19.06 -14.37
C VAL A 505 24.31 -19.09 -13.28
N THR A 506 23.96 -18.59 -12.10
CA THR A 506 24.81 -18.71 -10.91
C THR A 506 24.17 -19.65 -9.91
N GLY A 507 24.97 -20.34 -9.15
CA GLY A 507 24.53 -21.25 -8.08
C GLY A 507 25.15 -20.85 -6.76
N THR A 508 24.35 -20.86 -5.69
CA THR A 508 24.83 -20.81 -4.31
C THR A 508 24.66 -22.20 -3.71
N PHE A 509 25.72 -22.71 -3.10
CA PHE A 509 25.81 -24.07 -2.59
C PHE A 509 25.92 -24.10 -1.06
N CYS A 510 26.06 -25.30 -0.49
CA CYS A 510 26.14 -25.48 0.97
C CYS A 510 27.37 -24.84 1.62
N ASP A 511 28.43 -24.55 0.86
CA ASP A 511 29.60 -23.75 1.29
C ASP A 511 29.36 -22.24 1.28
N GLY A 512 28.18 -21.79 0.87
CA GLY A 512 27.78 -20.38 0.79
C GLY A 512 28.37 -19.62 -0.40
N ASP A 513 29.27 -20.24 -1.16
CA ASP A 513 29.90 -19.62 -2.30
C ASP A 513 28.94 -19.47 -3.47
N ILE A 514 29.06 -18.34 -4.17
CA ILE A 514 28.30 -18.06 -5.40
C ILE A 514 29.19 -18.38 -6.61
N GLN A 515 28.79 -19.32 -7.42
CA GLN A 515 29.55 -19.80 -8.55
C GLN A 515 28.79 -19.64 -9.88
N THR A 516 29.46 -19.13 -10.91
CA THR A 516 28.91 -19.10 -12.27
C THR A 516 28.96 -20.49 -12.91
N LEU A 517 27.79 -20.99 -13.31
CA LEU A 517 27.64 -22.32 -13.83
C LEU A 517 27.65 -22.32 -15.36
N PHE A 518 28.44 -23.26 -15.95
CA PHE A 518 28.46 -23.46 -17.38
C PHE A 518 28.70 -22.22 -18.24
N GLU A 519 29.58 -21.32 -17.81
CA GLU A 519 29.85 -20.00 -18.42
C GLU A 519 29.99 -20.05 -19.94
N LYS A 520 30.73 -21.06 -20.46
CA LYS A 520 31.01 -21.25 -21.90
C LYS A 520 30.04 -22.18 -22.62
N ASN A 521 29.04 -22.77 -21.92
CA ASN A 521 28.18 -23.81 -22.50
C ASN A 521 26.69 -23.42 -22.36
N ALA A 522 26.18 -22.71 -23.37
CA ALA A 522 24.78 -22.26 -23.40
C ALA A 522 23.78 -23.47 -23.44
N GLU A 523 24.15 -24.60 -24.09
CA GLU A 523 23.30 -25.79 -24.14
C GLU A 523 23.10 -26.40 -22.75
N LYS A 524 24.18 -26.49 -21.95
CA LYS A 524 24.07 -26.96 -20.55
C LYS A 524 23.29 -26.02 -19.66
N ARG A 525 23.42 -24.70 -19.81
CA ARG A 525 22.58 -23.71 -19.06
C ARG A 525 21.11 -23.94 -19.38
N GLN A 526 20.77 -24.09 -20.65
CA GLN A 526 19.39 -24.33 -21.07
C GLN A 526 18.87 -25.70 -20.59
N ALA A 527 19.73 -26.73 -20.63
CA ALA A 527 19.38 -28.05 -20.12
C ALA A 527 19.10 -28.03 -18.60
N LEU A 528 19.91 -27.28 -17.83
CA LEU A 528 19.69 -27.08 -16.40
C LEU A 528 18.35 -26.40 -16.13
N ALA A 529 18.03 -25.30 -16.84
CA ALA A 529 16.76 -24.63 -16.72
C ALA A 529 15.56 -25.53 -17.08
N GLU A 530 15.71 -26.40 -18.11
CA GLU A 530 14.66 -27.36 -18.46
C GLU A 530 14.48 -28.48 -17.43
N ALA A 531 15.59 -28.98 -16.89
CA ALA A 531 15.58 -30.01 -15.85
C ALA A 531 14.84 -29.45 -14.61
N LEU A 532 15.17 -28.23 -14.19
CA LEU A 532 14.55 -27.58 -13.06
C LEU A 532 13.04 -27.33 -13.30
N ARG A 533 12.65 -26.88 -14.49
CA ARG A 533 11.23 -26.74 -14.85
C ARG A 533 10.45 -28.04 -14.69
N LYS A 534 11.01 -29.14 -15.17
CA LYS A 534 10.38 -30.44 -15.06
C LYS A 534 10.30 -30.92 -13.62
N ASP A 535 11.40 -30.76 -12.88
CA ASP A 535 11.43 -31.14 -11.46
C ASP A 535 10.43 -30.37 -10.63
N ILE A 536 10.28 -29.05 -10.83
CA ILE A 536 9.28 -28.25 -10.14
C ILE A 536 7.85 -28.70 -10.46
N LEU A 537 7.55 -28.96 -11.72
CA LEU A 537 6.19 -29.35 -12.12
C LEU A 537 5.81 -30.77 -11.66
N GLU A 538 6.76 -31.71 -11.67
CA GLU A 538 6.51 -33.10 -11.32
C GLU A 538 6.54 -33.36 -9.81
N ASN A 539 7.31 -32.59 -9.04
CA ASN A 539 7.38 -32.77 -7.60
C ASN A 539 6.27 -31.93 -6.90
N GLY A 540 5.55 -32.54 -5.96
CA GLY A 540 4.48 -31.94 -5.19
C GLY A 540 4.94 -31.34 -3.85
N GLY A 541 3.98 -31.08 -2.96
CA GLY A 541 4.18 -30.42 -1.67
C GLY A 541 5.14 -31.13 -0.73
N GLN A 542 5.34 -32.43 -0.87
CA GLN A 542 6.33 -33.17 -0.04
C GLN A 542 7.75 -32.64 -0.21
N THR A 543 8.07 -32.02 -1.35
CA THR A 543 9.39 -31.43 -1.64
C THR A 543 9.79 -30.38 -0.60
N VAL A 544 8.85 -29.56 -0.15
CA VAL A 544 9.12 -28.44 0.75
C VAL A 544 9.26 -28.84 2.22
N LYS A 545 9.15 -30.14 2.54
CA LYS A 545 9.51 -30.69 3.87
C LYS A 545 11.01 -30.75 4.08
N ASP A 546 11.73 -30.94 2.97
CA ASP A 546 13.19 -30.97 2.99
C ASP A 546 13.75 -29.54 2.92
N GLN A 547 14.97 -29.37 3.44
CA GLN A 547 15.69 -28.11 3.26
C GLN A 547 16.34 -28.07 1.87
N PRO A 548 16.41 -26.87 1.25
CA PRO A 548 17.09 -26.72 -0.03
C PRO A 548 18.58 -27.07 0.06
N CYS A 549 19.14 -27.61 -1.00
CA CYS A 549 20.55 -27.97 -1.11
C CYS A 549 21.34 -27.01 -2.00
N ALA A 550 20.67 -26.22 -2.83
CA ALA A 550 21.26 -25.16 -3.63
C ALA A 550 20.24 -24.08 -3.96
N MET A 551 20.70 -22.91 -4.35
CA MET A 551 19.88 -21.85 -4.95
C MET A 551 20.45 -21.52 -6.32
N LEU A 552 19.63 -21.55 -7.36
CA LEU A 552 20.02 -21.16 -8.71
C LEU A 552 19.43 -19.81 -9.06
N MET A 553 20.25 -18.92 -9.56
CA MET A 553 19.84 -17.63 -10.11
C MET A 553 20.04 -17.63 -11.62
N PHE A 554 19.00 -17.31 -12.34
CA PHE A 554 18.95 -17.25 -13.80
C PHE A 554 18.89 -15.81 -14.25
N ASP A 555 19.90 -15.36 -15.00
CA ASP A 555 20.01 -14.02 -15.53
C ASP A 555 19.65 -14.00 -17.01
N TYR A 556 18.63 -13.23 -17.33
CA TYR A 556 18.14 -13.03 -18.68
C TYR A 556 18.51 -11.62 -19.16
N ALA A 557 19.06 -11.51 -20.37
CA ALA A 557 19.50 -10.25 -20.95
C ALA A 557 18.89 -10.01 -22.34
N GLY A 558 18.73 -8.75 -22.72
CA GLY A 558 18.21 -8.38 -24.03
C GLY A 558 16.73 -8.70 -24.23
N ILE A 559 15.96 -8.79 -23.15
CA ILE A 559 14.52 -9.02 -23.19
C ILE A 559 13.82 -7.77 -23.72
N PRO A 560 13.01 -7.86 -24.80
CA PRO A 560 12.20 -6.74 -25.26
C PRO A 560 11.11 -6.46 -24.22
N SER A 561 11.31 -5.45 -23.38
CA SER A 561 10.40 -5.11 -22.30
C SER A 561 9.85 -3.69 -22.44
N GLU A 562 8.69 -3.45 -21.85
CA GLU A 562 8.13 -2.12 -21.67
C GLU A 562 8.30 -1.64 -20.23
N GLY A 563 8.49 -0.33 -20.06
CA GLY A 563 8.45 0.29 -18.73
C GLY A 563 7.04 0.22 -18.14
N TYR A 564 6.95 0.21 -16.83
CA TYR A 564 5.71 0.26 -16.09
C TYR A 564 5.80 1.27 -14.94
N MET A 565 4.67 1.61 -14.38
CA MET A 565 4.60 2.43 -13.17
C MET A 565 4.47 1.50 -11.96
N ASP A 566 5.34 1.64 -10.98
CA ASP A 566 5.27 0.87 -9.74
C ASP A 566 4.11 1.33 -8.84
N GLU A 567 3.91 0.62 -7.75
CA GLU A 567 2.85 0.93 -6.77
C GLU A 567 3.04 2.27 -6.03
N TRP A 568 4.26 2.81 -6.04
CA TRP A 568 4.59 4.13 -5.49
C TRP A 568 4.38 5.26 -6.49
N GLY A 569 3.90 4.95 -7.72
CA GLY A 569 3.72 5.91 -8.79
C GLY A 569 5.04 6.33 -9.45
N MET A 570 6.14 5.59 -9.19
CA MET A 570 7.41 5.82 -9.85
C MET A 570 7.48 5.04 -11.16
N ASN A 571 7.98 5.70 -12.20
CA ASN A 571 8.18 5.04 -13.48
C ASN A 571 9.41 4.11 -13.41
N VAL A 572 9.15 2.82 -13.52
CA VAL A 572 10.19 1.83 -13.75
C VAL A 572 10.41 1.74 -15.27
N PRO A 573 11.60 2.10 -15.75
CA PRO A 573 11.89 2.04 -17.17
C PRO A 573 11.83 0.61 -17.68
N ALA A 574 11.66 0.46 -18.99
CA ALA A 574 11.88 -0.84 -19.63
C ALA A 574 13.28 -1.36 -19.28
N VAL A 575 13.42 -2.67 -19.13
CA VAL A 575 14.72 -3.31 -18.95
C VAL A 575 15.63 -2.90 -20.13
N GLN A 576 16.76 -2.29 -19.82
CA GLN A 576 17.61 -1.70 -20.85
C GLN A 576 18.49 -2.73 -21.53
N GLU A 577 18.99 -2.36 -22.71
CA GLU A 577 20.02 -3.12 -23.38
C GLU A 577 21.26 -3.20 -22.47
N GLY A 578 21.53 -4.37 -21.88
CA GLY A 578 22.60 -4.60 -20.92
C GLY A 578 22.18 -4.79 -19.46
N GLU A 579 20.92 -4.50 -19.08
CA GLU A 579 20.37 -4.90 -17.79
C GLU A 579 19.87 -6.35 -17.84
N ASN A 580 20.10 -7.08 -16.76
CA ASN A 580 19.62 -8.45 -16.60
C ASN A 580 18.32 -8.48 -15.78
N VAL A 581 17.43 -9.39 -16.16
CA VAL A 581 16.31 -9.80 -15.33
C VAL A 581 16.71 -11.08 -14.62
N SER A 582 16.86 -11.01 -13.32
CA SER A 582 17.30 -12.12 -12.49
C SER A 582 16.11 -12.79 -11.80
N THR A 583 16.11 -14.12 -11.74
CA THR A 583 15.15 -14.91 -10.97
C THR A 583 15.90 -16.00 -10.23
N SER A 584 15.63 -16.14 -8.94
CA SER A 584 16.26 -17.18 -8.10
C SER A 584 15.26 -18.26 -7.73
N VAL A 585 15.73 -19.50 -7.66
CA VAL A 585 14.93 -20.67 -7.38
C VAL A 585 15.70 -21.62 -6.46
N LEU A 586 15.06 -22.08 -5.40
CA LEU A 586 15.61 -23.06 -4.48
C LEU A 586 15.55 -24.46 -5.10
N VAL A 587 16.63 -25.23 -4.96
CA VAL A 587 16.76 -26.61 -5.42
C VAL A 587 16.65 -27.53 -4.22
N TYR A 588 15.77 -28.50 -4.32
CA TYR A 588 15.51 -29.48 -3.26
C TYR A 588 16.11 -30.84 -3.55
N PRO A 589 16.39 -31.67 -2.54
CA PRO A 589 16.93 -33.04 -2.72
C PRO A 589 16.06 -33.97 -3.60
N SER A 590 14.77 -33.63 -3.75
CA SER A 590 13.83 -34.34 -4.61
C SER A 590 13.99 -34.01 -6.11
N TYR A 591 14.73 -32.95 -6.48
CA TYR A 591 14.90 -32.49 -7.88
C TYR A 591 16.00 -33.25 -8.59
N LYS A 592 15.76 -34.53 -8.83
CA LYS A 592 16.78 -35.51 -9.30
C LYS A 592 17.44 -35.14 -10.63
N ARG A 593 16.69 -34.57 -11.59
CA ARG A 593 17.24 -34.19 -12.91
C ARG A 593 18.16 -32.98 -12.78
N THR A 594 17.76 -32.03 -11.97
CA THR A 594 18.55 -30.82 -11.68
C THR A 594 19.83 -31.21 -10.97
N LEU A 595 19.73 -32.02 -9.91
CA LEU A 595 20.87 -32.47 -9.12
C LEU A 595 21.88 -33.27 -9.97
N ALA A 596 21.43 -34.13 -10.85
CA ALA A 596 22.33 -34.87 -11.74
C ALA A 596 23.21 -33.97 -12.64
N ILE A 597 22.70 -32.77 -13.00
CA ILE A 597 23.49 -31.81 -13.78
C ILE A 597 24.40 -30.98 -12.82
N LEU A 598 23.95 -30.70 -11.61
CA LEU A 598 24.75 -29.97 -10.62
C LEU A 598 25.89 -30.79 -10.05
N GLU A 599 25.72 -32.12 -9.86
CA GLU A 599 26.79 -33.04 -9.45
C GLU A 599 28.01 -33.02 -10.40
N GLU A 600 27.79 -32.75 -11.70
CA GLU A 600 28.87 -32.58 -12.66
C GLU A 600 29.76 -31.36 -12.37
N THR A 601 29.30 -30.41 -11.58
CA THR A 601 30.05 -29.18 -11.23
C THR A 601 31.03 -29.40 -10.09
N GLY A 602 30.82 -30.41 -9.24
CA GLY A 602 31.66 -30.77 -8.11
C GLY A 602 31.51 -29.86 -6.90
N TYR A 603 30.48 -28.94 -6.89
CA TYR A 603 30.19 -28.09 -5.72
C TYR A 603 29.38 -28.88 -4.68
N PRO A 604 29.53 -28.57 -3.36
CA PRO A 604 28.89 -29.32 -2.30
C PRO A 604 27.37 -29.09 -2.28
N LEU A 605 26.63 -30.17 -2.41
CA LEU A 605 25.15 -30.16 -2.37
C LEU A 605 24.61 -30.59 -1.01
N SER A 606 25.49 -31.00 -0.06
CA SER A 606 25.15 -31.39 1.30
C SER A 606 26.14 -30.80 2.30
N MET A 607 25.63 -30.43 3.47
CA MET A 607 26.49 -30.03 4.61
C MET A 607 27.43 -31.12 5.06
N ASP A 608 27.11 -32.41 4.78
CA ASP A 608 27.97 -33.53 5.14
C ASP A 608 29.24 -33.58 4.30
N GLU A 609 29.25 -32.96 3.12
CA GLU A 609 30.42 -32.87 2.22
C GLU A 609 31.45 -31.83 2.71
N LEU A 610 31.06 -30.95 3.69
CA LEU A 610 31.93 -29.92 4.20
C LEU A 610 32.78 -30.41 5.37
N SER A 611 34.10 -30.17 5.32
CA SER A 611 35.02 -30.40 6.43
C SER A 611 34.99 -29.17 7.34
N VAL A 612 34.19 -29.25 8.41
CA VAL A 612 34.03 -28.16 9.38
C VAL A 612 35.00 -28.36 10.55
N GLU A 613 35.80 -27.33 10.85
CA GLU A 613 36.74 -27.33 11.98
C GLU A 613 36.03 -26.99 13.29
N TYR A 614 35.30 -25.88 13.30
CA TYR A 614 34.45 -25.46 14.42
C TYR A 614 33.32 -24.56 13.94
N ILE A 615 32.32 -24.34 14.83
CA ILE A 615 31.19 -23.42 14.60
C ILE A 615 31.12 -22.47 15.78
N ASP A 616 31.20 -21.19 15.49
CA ASP A 616 31.00 -20.12 16.46
C ASP A 616 29.54 -19.65 16.39
N VAL A 617 28.82 -19.70 17.49
CA VAL A 617 27.43 -19.22 17.61
C VAL A 617 27.41 -17.94 18.43
N TYR A 618 26.84 -16.89 17.88
CA TYR A 618 26.68 -15.58 18.50
C TYR A 618 25.24 -15.39 18.96
N TYR A 619 25.07 -15.11 20.26
CA TYR A 619 23.81 -14.83 20.90
C TYR A 619 23.75 -13.35 21.25
N PHE A 620 22.88 -12.60 20.59
CA PHE A 620 22.69 -11.17 20.82
C PHE A 620 21.66 -10.96 21.91
N SER A 621 22.04 -10.32 23.05
CA SER A 621 21.07 -9.95 24.07
C SER A 621 20.30 -8.71 23.60
N SER A 622 18.96 -8.76 23.60
CA SER A 622 18.17 -7.56 23.38
C SER A 622 18.32 -6.65 24.62
N GLU A 623 18.81 -5.42 24.46
CA GLU A 623 18.84 -4.38 25.51
C GLU A 623 17.45 -4.02 26.08
N ALA A 624 16.40 -4.68 25.63
CA ALA A 624 15.01 -4.49 26.05
C ALA A 624 14.57 -5.41 27.22
N ALA A 625 15.44 -6.26 27.75
CA ALA A 625 15.17 -6.97 29.01
C ALA A 625 15.18 -5.94 30.13
N GLY A 626 13.99 -5.45 30.52
CA GLY A 626 13.80 -4.56 31.66
C GLY A 626 14.23 -5.24 32.97
N GLU A 627 14.47 -4.44 34.04
CA GLU A 627 14.95 -4.81 35.35
C GLU A 627 14.14 -5.90 36.13
N ASP A 628 13.28 -6.71 35.48
CA ASP A 628 12.47 -7.77 36.07
C ASP A 628 13.08 -9.20 35.92
N ASP A 629 14.35 -9.32 35.54
CA ASP A 629 15.02 -10.59 35.22
C ASP A 629 15.51 -11.42 36.46
N GLU A 630 14.75 -11.47 37.53
CA GLU A 630 15.03 -12.44 38.60
C GLU A 630 14.73 -13.92 38.24
N VAL A 631 14.11 -14.18 37.05
CA VAL A 631 13.62 -15.52 36.70
C VAL A 631 14.67 -16.40 35.99
N PHE A 632 15.74 -15.82 35.45
CA PHE A 632 16.71 -16.55 34.61
C PHE A 632 18.07 -16.86 35.29
N SER A 633 18.30 -16.47 36.55
CA SER A 633 19.60 -16.56 37.21
C SER A 633 20.07 -18.00 37.60
N ASP A 634 19.23 -19.01 37.37
CA ASP A 634 19.53 -20.39 37.84
C ASP A 634 19.79 -21.41 36.71
N ILE A 635 19.93 -20.96 35.44
CA ILE A 635 20.20 -21.87 34.30
C ILE A 635 21.70 -21.88 34.03
N GLU A 636 22.38 -23.03 34.39
CA GLU A 636 23.78 -23.22 34.04
C GLU A 636 23.91 -23.47 32.51
N PRO A 637 24.81 -22.73 31.81
CA PRO A 637 25.11 -23.01 30.42
C PRO A 637 25.73 -24.40 30.25
N VAL A 638 25.44 -25.04 29.12
CA VAL A 638 26.03 -26.35 28.78
C VAL A 638 27.44 -26.18 28.23
N SER A 639 27.74 -24.98 27.68
CA SER A 639 29.02 -24.66 27.04
C SER A 639 29.63 -23.40 27.67
N ASP A 640 30.92 -23.18 27.44
CA ASP A 640 31.60 -21.96 27.90
C ASP A 640 31.14 -20.75 27.12
N LEU A 641 30.44 -19.80 27.77
CA LEU A 641 29.97 -18.56 27.21
C LEU A 641 31.10 -17.50 27.28
N GLU A 642 31.50 -16.99 26.12
CA GLU A 642 32.43 -15.87 26.00
C GLU A 642 31.64 -14.58 25.81
N GLU A 643 31.83 -13.61 26.71
CA GLU A 643 31.15 -12.31 26.61
C GLU A 643 31.72 -11.47 25.46
N THR A 644 30.84 -10.86 24.65
CA THR A 644 31.21 -9.99 23.53
C THR A 644 30.57 -8.61 23.70
N GLU A 645 30.91 -7.62 22.89
CA GLU A 645 30.33 -6.26 22.96
C GLU A 645 28.80 -6.23 22.84
N ASN A 646 28.18 -7.22 22.16
CA ASN A 646 26.74 -7.24 21.84
C ASN A 646 26.01 -8.49 22.35
N GLY A 647 26.64 -9.27 23.25
CA GLY A 647 26.04 -10.50 23.75
C GLY A 647 27.07 -11.57 24.12
N TYR A 648 26.80 -12.80 23.74
CA TYR A 648 27.66 -13.95 24.08
C TYR A 648 28.03 -14.74 22.81
N LYS A 649 29.21 -15.38 22.86
CA LYS A 649 29.73 -16.27 21.83
C LYS A 649 30.01 -17.63 22.41
N VAL A 650 29.71 -18.70 21.69
CA VAL A 650 30.04 -20.09 22.06
C VAL A 650 30.68 -20.79 20.86
N ARG A 651 31.81 -21.45 21.12
CA ARG A 651 32.51 -22.27 20.13
C ARG A 651 32.19 -23.75 20.34
N TYR A 652 31.71 -24.37 19.27
CA TYR A 652 31.44 -25.80 19.20
C TYR A 652 32.47 -26.48 18.30
N ASP A 653 33.33 -27.34 18.89
CA ASP A 653 34.42 -28.05 18.19
C ASP A 653 34.32 -29.58 18.38
N LYS A 654 33.42 -30.05 19.26
CA LYS A 654 33.23 -31.49 19.50
C LYS A 654 32.49 -32.12 18.31
N LYS A 655 33.02 -33.24 17.83
CA LYS A 655 32.50 -33.96 16.67
C LYS A 655 31.00 -34.24 16.77
N GLU A 656 30.49 -34.66 17.92
CA GLU A 656 29.06 -34.94 18.13
C GLU A 656 28.19 -33.68 17.98
N GLN A 657 28.66 -32.53 18.48
CA GLN A 657 27.98 -31.26 18.37
C GLN A 657 28.00 -30.73 16.92
N LEU A 658 29.15 -30.86 16.23
CA LEU A 658 29.28 -30.48 14.83
C LEU A 658 28.36 -31.30 13.92
N GLU A 659 28.28 -32.64 14.14
CA GLU A 659 27.36 -33.49 13.38
C GLU A 659 25.88 -33.15 13.65
N ALA A 660 25.54 -32.77 14.88
CA ALA A 660 24.19 -32.31 15.21
C ALA A 660 23.89 -30.96 14.53
N LEU A 661 24.82 -29.99 14.58
CA LEU A 661 24.66 -28.67 13.97
C LEU A 661 24.58 -28.75 12.44
N LYS A 662 25.43 -29.54 11.77
CA LYS A 662 25.38 -29.73 10.30
C LYS A 662 24.00 -30.13 9.78
N LYS A 663 23.20 -30.84 10.59
CA LYS A 663 21.85 -31.28 10.21
C LYS A 663 20.85 -30.14 10.22
N CYS A 664 21.04 -29.15 11.10
CA CYS A 664 20.07 -28.09 11.36
C CYS A 664 20.50 -26.68 10.90
N ILE A 665 21.69 -26.54 10.30
CA ILE A 665 22.18 -25.26 9.79
C ILE A 665 22.29 -25.27 8.27
N ARG A 666 22.09 -24.08 7.67
CA ARG A 666 22.27 -23.83 6.22
C ARG A 666 22.77 -22.40 6.01
N PRO A 667 23.44 -22.10 4.90
CA PRO A 667 23.61 -20.74 4.45
C PRO A 667 22.27 -20.01 4.43
N SER A 668 22.22 -18.75 4.85
CA SER A 668 20.97 -17.99 4.97
C SER A 668 20.16 -17.93 3.66
N GLN A 669 20.84 -18.04 2.53
CA GLN A 669 20.23 -18.11 1.19
C GLN A 669 19.59 -19.46 0.88
N LEU A 670 19.97 -20.55 1.58
CA LEU A 670 19.48 -21.92 1.37
C LEU A 670 18.48 -22.36 2.44
N VAL A 671 17.64 -21.44 2.90
CA VAL A 671 16.62 -21.74 3.90
C VAL A 671 15.24 -21.46 3.30
N ASN A 672 14.29 -22.36 3.57
CA ASN A 672 12.91 -22.10 3.23
C ASN A 672 12.44 -20.83 3.94
N GLY A 673 11.87 -19.88 3.20
CA GLY A 673 11.46 -18.58 3.73
C GLY A 673 10.40 -18.62 4.84
N TRP A 674 9.74 -19.76 5.04
CA TRP A 674 8.80 -20.01 6.14
C TRP A 674 9.43 -20.74 7.33
N THR A 675 10.69 -21.18 7.23
CA THR A 675 11.41 -21.73 8.38
C THR A 675 11.74 -20.59 9.35
N ILE A 676 11.50 -20.81 10.61
CA ILE A 676 11.80 -19.80 11.63
C ILE A 676 13.30 -19.78 11.89
N TRP A 677 13.83 -18.60 11.90
CA TRP A 677 15.15 -18.31 12.39
C TRP A 677 15.07 -17.09 13.31
N ASN A 678 15.83 -17.11 14.38
CA ASN A 678 15.92 -16.01 15.31
C ASN A 678 17.01 -15.04 14.82
N ALA A 679 16.67 -13.77 14.61
CA ALA A 679 17.62 -12.75 14.23
C ALA A 679 18.68 -12.48 15.33
N ASP A 680 18.36 -12.86 16.57
CA ASP A 680 19.24 -12.68 17.74
C ASP A 680 20.32 -13.78 17.87
N VAL A 681 20.33 -14.74 16.95
CA VAL A 681 21.35 -15.80 16.91
C VAL A 681 21.91 -15.93 15.50
N THR A 682 23.19 -15.70 15.36
CA THR A 682 23.93 -15.90 14.11
C THR A 682 25.05 -16.93 14.30
N MET A 683 25.44 -17.58 13.24
CA MET A 683 26.49 -18.60 13.27
C MET A 683 27.53 -18.34 12.23
N GLU A 684 28.78 -18.57 12.59
CA GLU A 684 29.92 -18.55 11.71
C GLU A 684 30.53 -19.97 11.67
N VAL A 685 30.58 -20.54 10.48
CA VAL A 685 31.18 -21.88 10.27
C VAL A 685 32.55 -21.71 9.67
N VAL A 686 33.55 -22.30 10.31
CA VAL A 686 34.93 -22.29 9.84
C VAL A 686 35.28 -23.66 9.26
N LEU A 687 35.73 -23.67 8.01
CA LEU A 687 36.11 -24.90 7.30
C LEU A 687 37.58 -25.23 7.54
N GLU A 688 37.93 -26.53 7.56
CA GLU A 688 39.30 -26.99 7.69
C GLU A 688 40.20 -26.38 6.61
N GLY A 689 41.29 -25.71 7.04
CA GLY A 689 42.26 -25.10 6.15
C GLY A 689 41.96 -23.66 5.71
N GLN A 690 40.89 -23.04 6.20
CA GLN A 690 40.68 -21.59 6.10
C GLN A 690 41.42 -20.90 7.24
N GLU A 691 42.38 -20.01 6.93
CA GLU A 691 42.97 -19.14 7.95
C GLU A 691 41.94 -18.11 8.36
N SER A 692 41.54 -18.12 9.62
CA SER A 692 40.72 -17.07 10.25
C SER A 692 41.53 -15.78 10.27
N THR A 693 41.37 -14.93 9.27
CA THR A 693 41.81 -13.54 9.32
C THR A 693 40.71 -12.74 10.01
N ASP A 694 41.11 -12.00 11.06
CA ASP A 694 40.23 -11.18 11.88
C ASP A 694 39.05 -10.54 11.08
N GLY A 695 37.86 -11.07 11.30
CA GLY A 695 36.60 -10.37 11.09
C GLY A 695 35.81 -10.62 9.81
N ASP A 696 36.28 -11.38 8.79
CA ASP A 696 35.53 -11.44 7.51
C ASP A 696 35.65 -12.74 6.68
N SER A 697 36.06 -13.86 7.26
CA SER A 697 36.30 -15.10 6.50
C SER A 697 35.40 -16.30 6.87
N GLY A 698 34.46 -16.12 7.78
CA GLY A 698 33.54 -17.18 8.17
C GLY A 698 32.27 -17.24 7.29
N LEU A 699 31.81 -18.46 7.08
CA LEU A 699 30.55 -18.70 6.38
C LEU A 699 29.38 -18.47 7.34
N TYR A 700 28.61 -17.40 7.10
CA TYR A 700 27.43 -17.10 7.92
C TYR A 700 26.27 -18.04 7.61
N MET A 701 25.79 -18.74 8.63
CA MET A 701 24.70 -19.68 8.56
C MET A 701 23.55 -19.35 9.50
N THR A 702 22.42 -19.98 9.24
CA THR A 702 21.21 -19.86 10.10
C THR A 702 20.61 -21.23 10.34
N PHE A 703 19.77 -21.36 11.34
CA PHE A 703 19.05 -22.59 11.63
C PHE A 703 17.98 -22.85 10.57
N ALA A 704 17.95 -24.09 10.09
CA ALA A 704 17.05 -24.54 9.04
C ALA A 704 16.28 -25.82 9.41
N GLY A 705 16.39 -26.29 10.66
CA GLY A 705 15.77 -27.51 11.12
C GLY A 705 15.55 -27.50 12.65
N GLU A 706 15.34 -28.67 13.23
CA GLU A 706 15.16 -28.86 14.67
C GLU A 706 16.44 -28.47 15.41
N ILE A 707 16.33 -27.51 16.32
CA ILE A 707 17.47 -26.94 17.03
C ILE A 707 17.87 -27.87 18.17
N PRO A 708 19.15 -28.25 18.29
CA PRO A 708 19.63 -29.10 19.35
C PRO A 708 19.41 -28.51 20.76
N ASP A 709 19.13 -29.38 21.74
CA ASP A 709 18.82 -28.96 23.12
C ASP A 709 19.96 -28.17 23.79
N PHE A 710 21.23 -28.45 23.45
CA PHE A 710 22.37 -27.73 24.02
C PHE A 710 22.41 -26.27 23.51
N ILE A 711 22.02 -26.00 22.28
CA ILE A 711 21.88 -24.64 21.72
C ILE A 711 20.75 -23.89 22.44
N ARG A 712 19.63 -24.56 22.72
CA ARG A 712 18.52 -23.94 23.44
C ARG A 712 18.90 -23.62 24.92
N ALA A 713 19.69 -24.46 25.53
CA ALA A 713 20.17 -24.24 26.89
C ALA A 713 21.16 -23.06 26.96
N ASP A 714 22.11 -23.00 26.00
CA ASP A 714 23.09 -21.91 25.94
C ASP A 714 22.42 -20.56 25.58
N ALA A 715 21.42 -20.56 24.72
CA ALA A 715 20.64 -19.37 24.37
C ALA A 715 19.86 -18.83 25.59
N LYS A 716 19.24 -19.70 26.40
CA LYS A 716 18.59 -19.28 27.64
C LYS A 716 19.58 -18.71 28.62
N ALA A 717 20.76 -19.32 28.78
CA ALA A 717 21.82 -18.82 29.64
C ALA A 717 22.39 -17.47 29.13
N ALA A 718 22.34 -17.21 27.82
CA ALA A 718 22.74 -15.95 27.20
C ALA A 718 21.62 -14.88 27.19
N HIS A 719 20.53 -15.08 27.92
CA HIS A 719 19.38 -14.15 28.01
C HIS A 719 18.72 -13.80 26.67
N VAL A 720 18.72 -14.72 25.70
CA VAL A 720 17.96 -14.60 24.47
C VAL A 720 16.48 -14.94 24.76
N THR A 721 15.63 -13.91 24.85
CA THR A 721 14.27 -14.01 25.38
C THR A 721 13.21 -14.50 24.38
N GLU A 722 13.47 -14.46 23.08
CA GLU A 722 12.50 -14.85 22.06
C GLU A 722 12.99 -16.03 21.20
N TRP A 723 13.07 -17.22 21.80
CA TRP A 723 12.99 -18.46 21.03
C TRP A 723 11.53 -18.86 20.87
N GLU A 724 10.82 -18.21 19.98
CA GLU A 724 9.59 -18.81 19.47
C GLU A 724 9.96 -20.01 18.58
N VAL A 725 10.35 -21.09 19.23
CA VAL A 725 10.23 -22.40 18.64
C VAL A 725 8.76 -22.76 18.80
N ASN A 726 8.01 -22.66 17.74
CA ASN A 726 6.65 -23.16 17.74
C ASN A 726 6.68 -24.67 17.96
N ASP A 727 6.16 -25.12 19.09
CA ASP A 727 5.67 -26.47 19.33
C ASP A 727 4.46 -26.75 18.43
#